data_ead2e64959d1d0e22ea869fcfcb47535
#
_entry.id   ead2e64959d1d0e22ea869fcfcb47535
#
_cell.length_a   1.000
_cell.length_b   1.000
_cell.length_c   1.000
_cell.angle_alpha   90.00
_cell.angle_beta   90.00
_cell.angle_gamma   90.00
#
_symmetry.space_group_name_H-M   'P 1'
#
loop_
_entity.id
_entity.type
_entity.pdbx_description
1 polymer ?
#
loop_
_entity_poly.entity_id
_entity_poly.type
_entity_poly.pdbx_seq_one_letter_code
_entity_poly.pdbx_strand_id
1 'polypeptide(L)'
;MKKYIGERIKRNEDPRLLTGEALFVDDVNIPGMLHAAFLRSDYAHANLLSIDITQAQERPGVVAVITAEGMGDEWQPGPPNVSPPPTVEDITFHSRTQVPLAKGKVRHVGEPIVMVIAESRYIAEDAVEDILVEFEALEPVADIESALDPQAPLVHDDLDSNLACHMIQNKGDYQAAKAAAEVIISRVIEIDRGAAAAMENRGIVAHWDPKSQHMTVWDTTQAPIPIRNGLASRLGLNQSQVRVIAPFIGGGFGPKMMMHYPEEILLPWISMKLGKPVKWIEDRRENFVGTTQERRQVHDAEMLLTKDGKILGVSHTFLHDSGAYDPYGLTLPLNTESHATGAYDVPNYYSDLTVVFTNKMYTTPIRGAGRPQGIFVVERLLDIAAKELGIDPIEIRLRNLIPPDAFPYDRGIIDQAFSRLIFDSGNYQPAVEKAAEMIGYEEFIRDEQPRLRAEGRHVGIALVPFVETTGVGPYEGARVTVEPSGKINVATGVGTQGQGHFTSFAQIVADQLGVDVRDVNLVSGDSAEFHWGTGTFASRGAVVAGNAIHASATIVREKVLKLASKLLETPEEELELEDGFVRVADIPRQSISLGDLAAEANPLRGAVEPGTEPGLEATAYFGPKSGATAFGVHAMIIEVDPETLMIEIKRYVVVEDCGTVLNPLILDGQVHGGVAMGIGNAYYEQL
;
A
#
# COMPACT_ATOMS: atom_id res chain seq x y z
N MET A 1 19.37 -12.35 -28.66
CA MET A 1 19.10 -12.33 -27.19
C MET A 1 17.62 -12.63 -26.95
N LYS A 2 17.31 -13.63 -26.11
CA LYS A 2 15.94 -13.90 -25.66
C LYS A 2 15.51 -12.75 -24.75
N LYS A 3 14.33 -12.19 -24.98
CA LYS A 3 13.74 -11.15 -24.11
C LYS A 3 12.72 -11.80 -23.19
N TYR A 4 12.75 -11.43 -21.92
CA TYR A 4 11.84 -11.91 -20.89
C TYR A 4 10.78 -10.88 -20.49
N ILE A 5 11.08 -9.58 -20.59
CA ILE A 5 10.09 -8.52 -20.35
C ILE A 5 8.99 -8.62 -21.40
N GLY A 6 7.73 -8.66 -20.93
CA GLY A 6 6.54 -8.86 -21.76
C GLY A 6 6.11 -10.32 -21.92
N GLU A 7 6.93 -11.28 -21.49
CA GLU A 7 6.61 -12.70 -21.59
C GLU A 7 5.83 -13.23 -20.39
N ARG A 8 4.88 -14.14 -20.64
CA ARG A 8 4.08 -14.82 -19.60
C ARG A 8 4.90 -15.93 -18.91
N ILE A 9 5.83 -15.56 -18.06
CA ILE A 9 6.69 -16.51 -17.34
C ILE A 9 5.99 -16.91 -16.05
N LYS A 10 5.99 -18.21 -15.74
CA LYS A 10 5.53 -18.73 -14.44
C LYS A 10 6.42 -18.19 -13.33
N ARG A 11 5.83 -17.91 -12.17
CA ARG A 11 6.55 -17.31 -11.06
C ARG A 11 7.64 -18.23 -10.52
N ASN A 12 8.83 -17.69 -10.31
CA ASN A 12 9.97 -18.41 -9.72
C ASN A 12 9.71 -18.84 -8.28
N GLU A 13 8.88 -18.10 -7.57
CA GLU A 13 8.50 -18.36 -6.17
C GLU A 13 7.42 -19.43 -6.00
N ASP A 14 6.64 -19.75 -7.04
CA ASP A 14 5.52 -20.71 -6.94
C ASP A 14 5.91 -22.10 -6.44
N PRO A 15 7.02 -22.73 -6.88
CA PRO A 15 7.37 -24.07 -6.40
C PRO A 15 7.44 -24.15 -4.87
N ARG A 16 8.16 -23.26 -4.21
CA ARG A 16 8.31 -23.27 -2.74
C ARG A 16 7.03 -22.89 -2.00
N LEU A 17 6.18 -22.05 -2.61
CA LEU A 17 4.86 -21.73 -2.07
C LEU A 17 3.93 -22.94 -2.13
N LEU A 18 3.93 -23.67 -3.25
CA LEU A 18 3.06 -24.84 -3.46
C LEU A 18 3.50 -26.09 -2.69
N THR A 19 4.80 -26.22 -2.39
CA THR A 19 5.36 -27.36 -1.64
C THR A 19 5.45 -27.14 -0.14
N GLY A 20 5.07 -25.92 0.35
CA GLY A 20 5.15 -25.58 1.77
C GLY A 20 6.58 -25.27 2.25
N GLU A 21 7.50 -24.98 1.32
CA GLU A 21 8.89 -24.61 1.63
C GLU A 21 9.08 -23.09 1.82
N ALA A 22 8.02 -22.31 1.53
CA ALA A 22 8.03 -20.87 1.76
C ALA A 22 7.88 -20.57 3.25
N LEU A 23 8.76 -19.75 3.79
CA LEU A 23 8.73 -19.34 5.20
C LEU A 23 7.81 -18.13 5.38
N PHE A 24 6.82 -18.23 6.26
CA PHE A 24 5.99 -17.15 6.76
C PHE A 24 6.39 -16.82 8.20
N VAL A 25 5.88 -15.73 8.77
CA VAL A 25 6.26 -15.33 10.14
C VAL A 25 5.86 -16.39 11.17
N ASP A 26 4.69 -17.03 11.00
CA ASP A 26 4.24 -18.07 11.94
C ASP A 26 5.09 -19.35 11.88
N ASP A 27 5.82 -19.60 10.79
CA ASP A 27 6.73 -20.74 10.66
C ASP A 27 8.05 -20.53 11.43
N VAL A 28 8.36 -19.30 11.85
CA VAL A 28 9.60 -19.00 12.57
C VAL A 28 9.55 -19.59 13.97
N ASN A 29 10.46 -20.50 14.28
CA ASN A 29 10.63 -21.12 15.59
C ASN A 29 12.06 -21.03 16.06
N ILE A 30 12.25 -20.48 17.27
CA ILE A 30 13.56 -20.26 17.89
C ILE A 30 13.58 -20.99 19.23
N PRO A 31 14.64 -21.73 19.57
CA PRO A 31 14.71 -22.43 20.87
C PRO A 31 14.52 -21.49 22.05
N GLY A 32 13.63 -21.85 22.98
CA GLY A 32 13.30 -21.07 24.18
C GLY A 32 12.39 -19.86 23.90
N MET A 33 11.72 -19.84 22.74
CA MET A 33 10.77 -18.81 22.35
C MET A 33 9.56 -18.78 23.27
N LEU A 34 9.16 -17.57 23.66
CA LEU A 34 7.95 -17.28 24.42
C LEU A 34 6.85 -16.77 23.47
N HIS A 35 5.62 -16.73 23.96
CA HIS A 35 4.46 -16.29 23.21
C HIS A 35 3.76 -15.14 23.92
N ALA A 36 3.34 -14.16 23.15
CA ALA A 36 2.57 -13.01 23.63
C ALA A 36 1.07 -13.17 23.28
N ALA A 37 0.22 -12.68 24.18
CA ALA A 37 -1.19 -12.42 23.95
C ALA A 37 -1.56 -11.06 24.53
N PHE A 38 -2.64 -10.44 24.01
CA PHE A 38 -3.05 -9.11 24.42
C PHE A 38 -4.46 -9.10 24.96
N LEU A 39 -4.65 -8.49 26.13
CA LEU A 39 -5.97 -8.03 26.56
C LEU A 39 -6.28 -6.74 25.81
N ARG A 40 -7.34 -6.75 25.05
CA ARG A 40 -7.84 -5.60 24.29
C ARG A 40 -9.14 -5.08 24.85
N SER A 41 -9.42 -3.80 24.67
CA SER A 41 -10.65 -3.16 25.11
C SER A 41 -11.87 -3.69 24.34
N ASP A 42 -12.93 -4.04 25.07
CA ASP A 42 -14.27 -4.25 24.53
C ASP A 42 -15.08 -2.93 24.51
N TYR A 43 -14.56 -1.86 25.13
CA TYR A 43 -15.19 -0.55 25.16
C TYR A 43 -14.62 0.35 24.07
N ALA A 44 -15.50 1.07 23.40
CA ALA A 44 -15.11 2.10 22.45
C ALA A 44 -14.54 3.36 23.14
N HIS A 45 -15.06 3.69 24.35
CA HIS A 45 -14.60 4.82 25.15
C HIS A 45 -14.81 4.54 26.63
N ALA A 46 -13.76 4.48 27.42
CA ALA A 46 -13.86 4.26 28.86
C ALA A 46 -12.59 4.72 29.60
N ASN A 47 -12.77 5.17 30.84
CA ASN A 47 -11.65 5.33 31.78
C ASN A 47 -11.26 3.96 32.34
N LEU A 48 -9.96 3.72 32.46
CA LEU A 48 -9.39 2.55 33.16
C LEU A 48 -9.23 2.92 34.63
N LEU A 49 -10.10 2.37 35.50
CA LEU A 49 -10.06 2.66 36.93
C LEU A 49 -9.04 1.78 37.65
N SER A 50 -9.00 0.49 37.34
CA SER A 50 -8.03 -0.44 37.88
C SER A 50 -7.77 -1.61 36.92
N ILE A 51 -6.57 -2.18 37.01
CA ILE A 51 -6.17 -3.38 36.27
C ILE A 51 -5.55 -4.35 37.28
N ASP A 52 -6.24 -5.44 37.62
CA ASP A 52 -5.72 -6.50 38.48
C ASP A 52 -5.16 -7.64 37.63
N ILE A 53 -3.85 -7.81 37.66
CA ILE A 53 -3.08 -8.81 36.94
C ILE A 53 -2.60 -9.96 37.84
N THR A 54 -3.01 -9.99 39.11
CA THR A 54 -2.46 -10.90 40.12
C THR A 54 -2.66 -12.36 39.74
N GLN A 55 -3.86 -12.75 39.36
CA GLN A 55 -4.16 -14.12 38.99
C GLN A 55 -3.42 -14.54 37.69
N ALA A 56 -3.32 -13.67 36.72
CA ALA A 56 -2.57 -13.92 35.49
C ALA A 56 -1.06 -14.11 35.77
N GLN A 57 -0.48 -13.31 36.67
CA GLN A 57 0.92 -13.45 37.05
C GLN A 57 1.24 -14.76 37.80
N GLU A 58 0.29 -15.28 38.55
CA GLU A 58 0.44 -16.52 39.32
C GLU A 58 0.17 -17.79 38.49
N ARG A 59 -0.35 -17.66 37.26
CA ARG A 59 -0.64 -18.80 36.38
C ARG A 59 0.67 -19.51 35.98
N PRO A 60 0.75 -20.86 36.14
CA PRO A 60 1.92 -21.62 35.73
C PRO A 60 2.24 -21.46 34.25
N GLY A 61 3.49 -21.14 33.93
CA GLY A 61 3.97 -20.93 32.56
C GLY A 61 3.86 -19.49 32.07
N VAL A 62 3.24 -18.57 32.84
CA VAL A 62 3.31 -17.12 32.58
C VAL A 62 4.67 -16.61 33.05
N VAL A 63 5.33 -15.81 32.19
CA VAL A 63 6.66 -15.26 32.40
C VAL A 63 6.59 -13.79 32.79
N ALA A 64 5.70 -13.03 32.18
CA ALA A 64 5.50 -11.61 32.46
C ALA A 64 4.08 -11.17 32.09
N VAL A 65 3.55 -10.21 32.83
CA VAL A 65 2.31 -9.48 32.53
C VAL A 65 2.62 -8.00 32.57
N ILE A 66 2.40 -7.30 31.48
CA ILE A 66 2.85 -5.92 31.26
C ILE A 66 1.64 -5.01 31.05
N THR A 67 1.56 -3.96 31.85
CA THR A 67 0.62 -2.84 31.72
C THR A 67 1.37 -1.58 31.27
N ALA A 68 0.66 -0.53 30.92
CA ALA A 68 1.24 0.77 30.59
C ALA A 68 2.12 1.32 31.72
N GLU A 69 1.74 1.12 32.98
CA GLU A 69 2.54 1.52 34.15
C GLU A 69 3.88 0.76 34.24
N GLY A 70 3.85 -0.55 33.91
CA GLY A 70 5.05 -1.39 33.89
C GLY A 70 6.05 -1.02 32.79
N MET A 71 5.65 -0.25 31.80
CA MET A 71 6.52 0.27 30.74
C MET A 71 7.26 1.55 31.14
N GLY A 72 6.74 2.30 32.13
CA GLY A 72 7.27 3.59 32.54
C GLY A 72 6.80 4.78 31.69
N ASP A 73 7.28 5.98 32.06
CA ASP A 73 6.88 7.25 31.41
C ASP A 73 7.68 7.57 30.13
N GLU A 74 8.59 6.70 29.73
CA GLU A 74 9.46 6.89 28.57
C GLU A 74 8.71 6.77 27.24
N TRP A 75 7.54 6.14 27.24
CA TRP A 75 6.77 5.85 26.04
C TRP A 75 5.80 6.98 25.70
N GLN A 76 6.25 7.83 24.80
CA GLN A 76 5.46 8.92 24.26
C GLN A 76 4.87 8.55 22.88
N PRO A 77 3.73 9.15 22.50
CA PRO A 77 3.23 9.04 21.14
C PRO A 77 4.31 9.46 20.12
N GLY A 78 4.39 8.77 19.00
CA GLY A 78 5.27 9.16 17.90
C GLY A 78 4.65 10.25 17.00
N PRO A 79 5.42 10.82 16.07
CA PRO A 79 4.84 11.69 15.04
C PRO A 79 4.02 10.86 14.03
N PRO A 80 3.04 11.47 13.35
CA PRO A 80 2.36 10.84 12.22
C PRO A 80 3.32 10.72 11.02
N ASN A 81 3.03 9.80 10.10
CA ASN A 81 3.86 9.58 8.92
C ASN A 81 3.82 10.74 7.92
N VAL A 82 2.66 11.40 7.79
CA VAL A 82 2.47 12.55 6.90
C VAL A 82 1.85 13.70 7.68
N SER A 83 2.59 14.79 7.79
CA SER A 83 2.15 16.04 8.40
C SER A 83 2.24 17.18 7.40
N PRO A 84 1.37 18.19 7.50
CA PRO A 84 1.52 19.39 6.71
C PRO A 84 2.90 20.02 6.94
N PRO A 85 3.64 20.37 5.88
CA PRO A 85 4.88 21.12 6.06
C PRO A 85 4.57 22.53 6.59
N PRO A 86 5.50 23.16 7.35
CA PRO A 86 5.28 24.48 7.93
C PRO A 86 5.01 25.59 6.90
N THR A 87 5.24 25.32 5.62
CA THR A 87 4.99 26.24 4.51
C THR A 87 3.55 26.23 4.01
N VAL A 88 2.73 25.31 4.46
CA VAL A 88 1.29 25.28 4.14
C VAL A 88 0.56 26.16 5.15
N GLU A 89 0.01 27.25 4.65
CA GLU A 89 -0.82 28.18 5.42
C GLU A 89 -2.28 27.75 5.36
N ASP A 90 -3.11 28.27 6.26
CA ASP A 90 -4.57 28.03 6.31
C ASP A 90 -4.99 26.56 6.47
N ILE A 91 -4.19 25.78 7.18
CA ILE A 91 -4.53 24.40 7.57
C ILE A 91 -4.59 24.28 9.09
N THR A 92 -5.67 23.70 9.60
CA THR A 92 -5.75 23.21 10.98
C THR A 92 -5.40 21.73 11.00
N PHE A 93 -4.44 21.34 11.83
CA PHE A 93 -4.02 19.92 11.93
C PHE A 93 -3.65 19.57 13.37
N HIS A 94 -4.36 18.61 13.96
CA HIS A 94 -4.11 18.04 15.28
C HIS A 94 -3.70 16.58 15.16
N SER A 95 -2.41 16.29 15.35
CA SER A 95 -1.91 14.92 15.32
C SER A 95 -2.14 14.22 16.65
N ARG A 96 -2.66 12.99 16.61
CA ARG A 96 -2.75 12.08 17.76
C ARG A 96 -2.34 10.68 17.33
N THR A 97 -1.29 10.16 17.93
CA THR A 97 -0.80 8.80 17.69
C THR A 97 -0.88 7.96 18.96
N GLN A 98 -1.05 6.67 18.80
CA GLN A 98 -1.29 5.74 19.89
C GLN A 98 -0.01 5.44 20.68
N VAL A 99 -0.13 5.28 22.01
CA VAL A 99 0.90 4.63 22.83
C VAL A 99 0.75 3.11 22.78
N PRO A 100 1.82 2.33 23.06
CA PRO A 100 1.76 0.88 22.88
C PRO A 100 0.73 0.15 23.73
N LEU A 101 0.48 0.60 24.97
CA LEU A 101 -0.61 0.08 25.83
C LEU A 101 -1.42 1.26 26.36
N ALA A 102 -2.72 1.12 26.43
CA ALA A 102 -3.63 2.18 26.89
C ALA A 102 -3.32 2.60 28.33
N LYS A 103 -3.20 3.92 28.55
CA LYS A 103 -2.92 4.52 29.86
C LYS A 103 -4.08 5.39 30.29
N GLY A 104 -4.78 4.97 31.34
CA GLY A 104 -5.86 5.71 31.98
C GLY A 104 -7.17 5.78 31.20
N LYS A 105 -7.15 5.61 29.88
CA LYS A 105 -8.35 5.69 29.01
C LYS A 105 -8.16 4.83 27.77
N VAL A 106 -9.21 4.13 27.35
CA VAL A 106 -9.32 3.49 26.04
C VAL A 106 -10.21 4.34 25.12
N ARG A 107 -9.87 4.36 23.82
CA ARG A 107 -10.49 5.23 22.82
C ARG A 107 -11.10 4.51 21.64
N HIS A 108 -10.86 3.19 21.53
CA HIS A 108 -11.54 2.36 20.52
C HIS A 108 -11.61 0.90 20.99
N VAL A 109 -12.57 0.15 20.45
CA VAL A 109 -12.61 -1.31 20.62
C VAL A 109 -11.36 -1.92 20.00
N GLY A 110 -10.72 -2.85 20.70
CA GLY A 110 -9.49 -3.48 20.25
C GLY A 110 -8.19 -2.77 20.68
N GLU A 111 -8.26 -1.63 21.38
CA GLU A 111 -7.07 -0.95 21.92
C GLU A 111 -6.38 -1.85 22.96
N PRO A 112 -5.07 -2.15 22.83
CA PRO A 112 -4.37 -3.04 23.75
C PRO A 112 -4.17 -2.38 25.12
N ILE A 113 -4.51 -3.14 26.18
CA ILE A 113 -4.43 -2.69 27.58
C ILE A 113 -3.31 -3.40 28.32
N VAL A 114 -3.21 -4.73 28.16
CA VAL A 114 -2.21 -5.58 28.83
C VAL A 114 -1.61 -6.55 27.83
N MET A 115 -0.30 -6.78 27.94
CA MET A 115 0.44 -7.81 27.22
C MET A 115 0.84 -8.93 28.19
N VAL A 116 0.48 -10.16 27.89
CA VAL A 116 0.91 -11.37 28.62
C VAL A 116 1.99 -12.09 27.83
N ILE A 117 3.05 -12.52 28.50
CA ILE A 117 4.12 -13.35 27.94
C ILE A 117 4.15 -14.69 28.67
N ALA A 118 4.06 -15.80 27.92
CA ALA A 118 4.05 -17.14 28.49
C ALA A 118 4.86 -18.14 27.65
N GLU A 119 5.05 -19.35 28.19
CA GLU A 119 5.79 -20.44 27.55
C GLU A 119 5.08 -21.02 26.30
N SER A 120 3.79 -20.80 26.16
CA SER A 120 3.02 -21.16 24.96
C SER A 120 1.94 -20.12 24.69
N ARG A 121 1.45 -20.10 23.44
CA ARG A 121 0.33 -19.26 23.01
C ARG A 121 -0.93 -19.52 23.87
N TYR A 122 -1.27 -20.79 24.11
CA TYR A 122 -2.45 -21.18 24.89
C TYR A 122 -2.39 -20.66 26.33
N ILE A 123 -1.23 -20.77 26.99
CA ILE A 123 -1.05 -20.25 28.35
C ILE A 123 -1.19 -18.73 28.37
N ALA A 124 -0.65 -18.04 27.35
CA ALA A 124 -0.76 -16.60 27.25
C ALA A 124 -2.21 -16.13 27.05
N GLU A 125 -2.95 -16.80 26.17
CA GLU A 125 -4.37 -16.53 25.90
C GLU A 125 -5.25 -16.83 27.14
N ASP A 126 -5.04 -17.99 27.80
CA ASP A 126 -5.75 -18.32 29.04
C ASP A 126 -5.45 -17.31 30.16
N ALA A 127 -4.22 -16.82 30.26
CA ALA A 127 -3.86 -15.83 31.27
C ALA A 127 -4.47 -14.44 31.01
N VAL A 128 -4.77 -14.10 29.77
CA VAL A 128 -5.53 -12.88 29.46
C VAL A 128 -6.92 -12.91 30.09
N GLU A 129 -7.56 -14.09 30.15
CA GLU A 129 -8.89 -14.26 30.77
C GLU A 129 -8.86 -14.11 32.30
N ASP A 130 -7.69 -14.26 32.94
CA ASP A 130 -7.51 -14.08 34.39
C ASP A 130 -7.33 -12.60 34.79
N ILE A 131 -7.22 -11.68 33.84
CA ILE A 131 -7.03 -10.26 34.10
C ILE A 131 -8.37 -9.56 34.33
N LEU A 132 -8.49 -8.84 35.42
CA LEU A 132 -9.68 -8.07 35.74
C LEU A 132 -9.43 -6.58 35.51
N VAL A 133 -10.25 -5.97 34.66
CA VAL A 133 -10.19 -4.52 34.41
C VAL A 133 -11.52 -3.90 34.84
N GLU A 134 -11.41 -2.86 35.65
CA GLU A 134 -12.54 -2.03 36.03
C GLU A 134 -12.62 -0.80 35.15
N PHE A 135 -13.71 -0.70 34.41
CA PHE A 135 -13.95 0.41 33.48
C PHE A 135 -15.04 1.34 33.99
N GLU A 136 -14.85 2.62 33.77
CA GLU A 136 -15.93 3.60 33.80
C GLU A 136 -16.28 3.94 32.34
N ALA A 137 -17.41 3.40 31.85
CA ALA A 137 -17.85 3.62 30.48
C ALA A 137 -18.15 5.10 30.22
N LEU A 138 -17.65 5.61 29.11
CA LEU A 138 -17.92 6.95 28.62
C LEU A 138 -18.78 6.88 27.35
N GLU A 139 -19.49 7.96 27.05
CA GLU A 139 -20.22 8.06 25.79
C GLU A 139 -19.23 8.14 24.61
N PRO A 140 -19.35 7.25 23.58
CA PRO A 140 -18.46 7.28 22.45
C PRO A 140 -18.97 8.17 21.32
N VAL A 141 -18.06 8.76 20.57
CA VAL A 141 -18.32 9.40 19.28
C VAL A 141 -18.22 8.34 18.18
N ALA A 142 -19.37 7.86 17.68
CA ALA A 142 -19.44 6.82 16.65
C ALA A 142 -19.74 7.38 15.25
N ASP A 143 -20.45 8.50 15.17
CA ASP A 143 -20.84 9.11 13.91
C ASP A 143 -19.98 10.33 13.59
N ILE A 144 -19.48 10.40 12.35
CA ILE A 144 -18.65 11.51 11.92
C ILE A 144 -19.44 12.81 11.76
N GLU A 145 -20.73 12.69 11.45
CA GLU A 145 -21.63 13.83 11.27
C GLU A 145 -21.88 14.58 12.58
N SER A 146 -21.95 13.87 13.70
CA SER A 146 -22.12 14.44 15.02
C SER A 146 -20.81 14.75 15.76
N ALA A 147 -19.68 14.34 15.22
CA ALA A 147 -18.39 14.48 15.89
C ALA A 147 -18.00 15.92 16.23
N LEU A 148 -18.44 16.88 15.42
CA LEU A 148 -18.19 18.32 15.63
C LEU A 148 -19.34 19.07 16.33
N ASP A 149 -20.38 18.37 16.78
CA ASP A 149 -21.40 18.99 17.60
C ASP A 149 -20.75 19.57 18.88
N PRO A 150 -21.07 20.82 19.28
CA PRO A 150 -20.51 21.40 20.49
C PRO A 150 -20.81 20.61 21.79
N GLN A 151 -21.74 19.69 21.75
CA GLN A 151 -22.10 18.81 22.87
C GLN A 151 -21.52 17.39 22.73
N ALA A 152 -20.82 17.09 21.62
CA ALA A 152 -20.23 15.79 21.44
C ALA A 152 -19.15 15.51 22.50
N PRO A 153 -19.05 14.29 23.02
CA PRO A 153 -17.93 13.89 23.86
C PRO A 153 -16.59 14.07 23.14
N LEU A 154 -15.53 14.36 23.88
CA LEU A 154 -14.19 14.50 23.30
C LEU A 154 -13.47 13.14 23.28
N VAL A 155 -12.98 12.73 22.12
CA VAL A 155 -12.11 11.56 21.98
C VAL A 155 -10.77 11.82 22.68
N HIS A 156 -10.29 13.08 22.61
CA HIS A 156 -9.07 13.56 23.26
C HIS A 156 -9.38 14.76 24.14
N ASP A 157 -9.26 14.60 25.46
CA ASP A 157 -9.65 15.62 26.45
C ASP A 157 -8.80 16.89 26.39
N ASP A 158 -7.68 16.88 25.71
CA ASP A 158 -6.78 18.02 25.53
C ASP A 158 -7.07 18.85 24.27
N LEU A 159 -8.14 18.52 23.55
CA LEU A 159 -8.65 19.28 22.41
C LEU A 159 -9.97 19.98 22.78
N ASP A 160 -10.26 21.07 22.07
CA ASP A 160 -11.52 21.81 22.24
C ASP A 160 -12.69 21.21 21.43
N SER A 161 -12.37 20.31 20.48
CA SER A 161 -13.34 19.61 19.63
C SER A 161 -12.71 18.33 19.06
N ASN A 162 -13.51 17.48 18.41
CA ASN A 162 -13.00 16.31 17.69
C ASN A 162 -12.45 16.63 16.30
N LEU A 163 -12.14 17.88 15.99
CA LEU A 163 -11.51 18.27 14.74
C LEU A 163 -10.05 17.76 14.71
N ALA A 164 -9.73 16.90 13.73
CA ALA A 164 -8.36 16.47 13.46
C ALA A 164 -7.70 17.35 12.40
N CYS A 165 -8.43 17.71 11.35
CA CYS A 165 -7.93 18.61 10.31
C CYS A 165 -9.07 19.34 9.61
N HIS A 166 -8.74 20.56 9.15
CA HIS A 166 -9.57 21.31 8.20
C HIS A 166 -8.66 21.96 7.16
N MET A 167 -9.02 21.80 5.88
CA MET A 167 -8.27 22.36 4.77
C MET A 167 -9.20 22.64 3.58
N ILE A 168 -8.90 23.67 2.82
CA ILE A 168 -9.61 24.02 1.59
C ILE A 168 -8.64 24.02 0.42
N GLN A 169 -9.07 23.42 -0.71
CA GLN A 169 -8.41 23.57 -2.00
C GLN A 169 -9.33 24.22 -3.02
N ASN A 170 -8.78 25.06 -3.85
CA ASN A 170 -9.54 25.78 -4.87
C ASN A 170 -8.74 25.88 -6.18
N LYS A 171 -9.42 25.60 -7.30
CA LYS A 171 -8.90 25.79 -8.66
C LYS A 171 -9.90 26.58 -9.49
N GLY A 172 -9.47 27.60 -10.20
CA GLY A 172 -10.33 28.44 -11.00
C GLY A 172 -11.27 29.32 -10.16
N ASP A 173 -12.44 29.62 -10.68
CA ASP A 173 -13.49 30.40 -10.00
C ASP A 173 -14.79 29.57 -9.96
N TYR A 174 -14.93 28.77 -8.92
CA TYR A 174 -16.11 27.90 -8.75
C TYR A 174 -17.40 28.69 -8.65
N GLN A 175 -17.42 29.87 -8.02
CA GLN A 175 -18.63 30.68 -7.85
C GLN A 175 -19.10 31.29 -9.17
N ALA A 176 -18.16 31.78 -10.00
CA ALA A 176 -18.48 32.24 -11.34
C ALA A 176 -18.98 31.07 -12.22
N ALA A 177 -18.36 29.90 -12.13
CA ALA A 177 -18.82 28.71 -12.83
C ALA A 177 -20.23 28.30 -12.39
N LYS A 178 -20.55 28.37 -11.09
CA LYS A 178 -21.87 28.05 -10.55
C LYS A 178 -22.94 29.01 -11.07
N ALA A 179 -22.63 30.30 -11.18
CA ALA A 179 -23.53 31.29 -11.74
C ALA A 179 -23.77 31.09 -13.25
N ALA A 180 -22.82 30.48 -13.98
CA ALA A 180 -22.91 30.19 -15.41
C ALA A 180 -23.50 28.80 -15.71
N ALA A 181 -23.63 27.94 -14.71
CA ALA A 181 -24.12 26.57 -14.90
C ALA A 181 -25.59 26.56 -15.34
N GLU A 182 -25.88 25.72 -16.34
CA GLU A 182 -27.26 25.51 -16.82
C GLU A 182 -27.93 24.33 -16.09
N VAL A 183 -27.11 23.38 -15.58
CA VAL A 183 -27.55 22.22 -14.81
C VAL A 183 -26.62 22.04 -13.62
N ILE A 184 -27.20 21.78 -12.45
CA ILE A 184 -26.47 21.54 -11.20
C ILE A 184 -26.96 20.21 -10.65
N ILE A 185 -26.04 19.28 -10.45
CA ILE A 185 -26.30 17.99 -9.83
C ILE A 185 -25.69 18.02 -8.43
N SER A 186 -26.52 17.86 -7.42
CA SER A 186 -26.07 17.82 -6.01
C SER A 186 -26.51 16.52 -5.34
N ARG A 187 -25.61 15.87 -4.61
CA ARG A 187 -25.91 14.64 -3.85
C ARG A 187 -25.05 14.55 -2.59
N VAL A 188 -25.66 14.03 -1.55
CA VAL A 188 -24.92 13.48 -0.42
C VAL A 188 -24.56 12.03 -0.78
N ILE A 189 -23.27 11.73 -0.68
CA ILE A 189 -22.70 10.41 -1.00
C ILE A 189 -21.96 9.92 0.23
N GLU A 190 -22.37 8.76 0.73
CA GLU A 190 -21.73 8.09 1.86
C GLU A 190 -20.91 6.89 1.39
N ILE A 191 -19.76 6.71 2.00
CA ILE A 191 -18.86 5.59 1.77
C ILE A 191 -18.59 4.96 3.13
N ASP A 192 -18.86 3.65 3.23
CA ASP A 192 -18.74 2.91 4.47
C ASP A 192 -17.28 2.61 4.84
N ARG A 193 -17.08 2.23 6.09
CA ARG A 193 -15.80 1.75 6.60
C ARG A 193 -15.58 0.30 6.18
N GLY A 194 -14.35 -0.01 5.74
CA GLY A 194 -13.94 -1.34 5.31
C GLY A 194 -12.57 -1.75 5.84
N ALA A 195 -12.24 -3.03 5.69
CA ALA A 195 -10.95 -3.63 6.07
C ALA A 195 -10.33 -4.40 4.90
N ALA A 196 -9.03 -4.65 4.96
CA ALA A 196 -8.32 -5.35 3.89
C ALA A 196 -8.40 -6.88 3.99
N ALA A 197 -8.70 -7.45 5.14
CA ALA A 197 -8.86 -8.88 5.43
C ALA A 197 -7.86 -9.81 4.71
N ALA A 198 -6.54 -9.48 4.75
CA ALA A 198 -5.51 -10.31 4.14
C ALA A 198 -5.58 -11.76 4.62
N MET A 199 -5.24 -12.74 3.76
CA MET A 199 -5.30 -14.18 4.13
C MET A 199 -4.40 -14.51 5.31
N GLU A 200 -3.18 -13.99 5.34
CA GLU A 200 -2.31 -13.99 6.51
C GLU A 200 -2.59 -12.75 7.36
N ASN A 201 -2.87 -12.94 8.64
CA ASN A 201 -2.98 -11.86 9.60
C ASN A 201 -1.61 -11.25 9.93
N ARG A 202 -1.56 -10.27 10.84
CA ARG A 202 -0.29 -9.73 11.30
C ARG A 202 0.42 -10.73 12.21
N GLY A 203 1.74 -10.67 12.22
CA GLY A 203 2.56 -11.47 13.11
C GLY A 203 3.95 -10.91 13.21
N ILE A 204 4.57 -11.10 14.38
CA ILE A 204 5.92 -10.66 14.66
C ILE A 204 6.63 -11.67 15.55
N VAL A 205 7.90 -11.92 15.24
CA VAL A 205 8.84 -12.65 16.11
C VAL A 205 10.03 -11.74 16.35
N ALA A 206 10.33 -11.45 17.62
CA ALA A 206 11.47 -10.64 18.02
C ALA A 206 12.48 -11.46 18.81
N HIS A 207 13.75 -11.35 18.48
CA HIS A 207 14.84 -12.03 19.15
C HIS A 207 15.99 -11.07 19.44
N TRP A 208 16.14 -10.71 20.69
CA TRP A 208 17.32 -10.03 21.19
C TRP A 208 18.39 -11.04 21.61
N ASP A 209 19.56 -10.96 21.00
CA ASP A 209 20.74 -11.72 21.42
C ASP A 209 21.61 -10.83 22.34
N PRO A 210 21.64 -11.09 23.67
CA PRO A 210 22.41 -10.28 24.60
C PRO A 210 23.93 -10.39 24.44
N LYS A 211 24.42 -11.42 23.72
CA LYS A 211 25.86 -11.62 23.50
C LYS A 211 26.37 -10.73 22.37
N SER A 212 25.67 -10.70 21.26
CA SER A 212 26.00 -9.84 20.13
C SER A 212 25.40 -8.43 20.24
N GLN A 213 24.45 -8.22 21.17
CA GLN A 213 23.64 -7.01 21.29
C GLN A 213 22.91 -6.66 20.00
N HIS A 214 22.36 -7.68 19.34
CA HIS A 214 21.61 -7.56 18.11
C HIS A 214 20.16 -7.97 18.31
N MET A 215 19.26 -7.19 17.70
CA MET A 215 17.83 -7.45 17.56
C MET A 215 17.54 -7.98 16.17
N THR A 216 16.98 -9.19 16.06
CA THR A 216 16.40 -9.70 14.82
C THR A 216 14.89 -9.79 14.96
N VAL A 217 14.18 -9.22 13.99
CA VAL A 217 12.71 -9.19 13.96
C VAL A 217 12.25 -9.81 12.65
N TRP A 218 11.38 -10.81 12.71
CA TRP A 218 10.60 -11.30 11.58
C TRP A 218 9.21 -10.69 11.69
N ASP A 219 8.77 -10.02 10.64
CA ASP A 219 7.57 -9.19 10.69
C ASP A 219 6.77 -9.28 9.38
N THR A 220 5.46 -9.33 9.49
CA THR A 220 4.54 -9.27 8.34
C THR A 220 4.44 -7.87 7.77
N THR A 221 5.56 -7.20 7.55
CA THR A 221 5.61 -5.79 7.12
C THR A 221 5.85 -5.62 5.62
N GLN A 222 5.25 -4.59 5.05
CA GLN A 222 5.53 -4.13 3.68
C GLN A 222 6.78 -3.24 3.60
N ALA A 223 7.33 -2.81 4.77
CA ALA A 223 8.38 -1.80 4.85
C ALA A 223 9.45 -2.13 5.91
N PRO A 224 10.27 -3.18 5.70
CA PRO A 224 11.20 -3.68 6.72
C PRO A 224 12.25 -2.64 7.15
N ILE A 225 12.71 -1.78 6.25
CA ILE A 225 13.72 -0.76 6.56
C ILE A 225 13.14 0.39 7.40
N PRO A 226 11.98 0.98 7.10
CA PRO A 226 11.30 1.90 8.00
C PRO A 226 11.04 1.31 9.40
N ILE A 227 10.58 0.06 9.49
CA ILE A 227 10.39 -0.62 10.79
C ILE A 227 11.73 -0.73 11.53
N ARG A 228 12.82 -1.17 10.87
CA ARG A 228 14.18 -1.19 11.47
C ARG A 228 14.56 0.18 12.04
N ASN A 229 14.38 1.24 11.27
CA ASN A 229 14.79 2.58 11.68
C ASN A 229 13.96 3.08 12.86
N GLY A 230 12.66 2.85 12.85
CA GLY A 230 11.76 3.21 13.94
C GLY A 230 12.05 2.43 15.22
N LEU A 231 12.28 1.12 15.13
CA LEU A 231 12.66 0.27 16.27
C LEU A 231 14.00 0.69 16.86
N ALA A 232 15.01 0.94 16.03
CA ALA A 232 16.31 1.42 16.49
C ALA A 232 16.16 2.71 17.31
N SER A 233 15.41 3.70 16.80
CA SER A 233 15.16 4.96 17.50
C SER A 233 14.41 4.76 18.83
N ARG A 234 13.33 3.97 18.84
CA ARG A 234 12.49 3.77 20.02
C ARG A 234 13.14 2.93 21.11
N LEU A 235 14.01 1.98 20.73
CA LEU A 235 14.71 1.11 21.66
C LEU A 235 16.08 1.65 22.08
N GLY A 236 16.50 2.81 21.59
CA GLY A 236 17.81 3.39 21.88
C GLY A 236 18.97 2.60 21.28
N LEU A 237 18.74 1.91 20.14
CA LEU A 237 19.73 1.11 19.44
C LEU A 237 20.27 1.84 18.20
N ASN A 238 21.45 1.44 17.72
CA ASN A 238 21.89 1.81 16.39
C ASN A 238 21.16 1.00 15.33
N GLN A 239 20.94 1.56 14.14
CA GLN A 239 20.31 0.83 13.02
C GLN A 239 21.07 -0.46 12.66
N SER A 240 22.40 -0.47 12.83
CA SER A 240 23.24 -1.67 12.63
C SER A 240 23.01 -2.79 13.63
N GLN A 241 22.36 -2.50 14.75
CA GLN A 241 22.01 -3.49 15.78
C GLN A 241 20.62 -4.09 15.57
N VAL A 242 19.87 -3.61 14.58
CA VAL A 242 18.50 -4.08 14.30
C VAL A 242 18.43 -4.62 12.88
N ARG A 243 17.98 -5.86 12.75
CA ARG A 243 17.66 -6.50 11.47
C ARG A 243 16.17 -6.83 11.44
N VAL A 244 15.47 -6.35 10.43
CA VAL A 244 14.07 -6.68 10.17
C VAL A 244 13.98 -7.52 8.90
N ILE A 245 13.31 -8.65 8.99
CA ILE A 245 13.12 -9.61 7.92
C ILE A 245 11.62 -9.73 7.66
N ALA A 246 11.18 -9.32 6.50
CA ALA A 246 9.85 -9.61 5.97
C ALA A 246 9.95 -10.87 5.11
N PRO A 247 9.57 -12.06 5.61
CA PRO A 247 9.61 -13.30 4.83
C PRO A 247 8.54 -13.29 3.73
N PHE A 248 8.02 -14.43 3.30
CA PHE A 248 6.81 -14.41 2.49
C PHE A 248 5.64 -13.84 3.29
N ILE A 249 4.86 -12.98 2.67
CA ILE A 249 3.71 -12.31 3.30
C ILE A 249 2.45 -12.65 2.51
N GLY A 250 1.45 -13.18 3.21
CA GLY A 250 0.16 -13.63 2.67
C GLY A 250 -0.83 -12.48 2.45
N GLY A 251 -0.38 -11.42 1.75
CA GLY A 251 -1.13 -10.20 1.47
C GLY A 251 -0.80 -9.07 2.43
N GLY A 252 -0.66 -7.85 1.88
CA GLY A 252 -0.38 -6.63 2.65
C GLY A 252 -1.51 -5.61 2.50
N PHE A 253 -1.77 -5.17 1.29
CA PHE A 253 -2.84 -4.26 0.86
C PHE A 253 -2.87 -2.89 1.52
N GLY A 254 -1.87 -2.55 2.34
CA GLY A 254 -1.74 -1.29 3.06
C GLY A 254 -1.68 -1.44 4.59
N PRO A 255 -2.53 -2.23 5.27
CA PRO A 255 -2.47 -2.35 6.73
C PRO A 255 -1.13 -2.83 7.30
N LYS A 256 -0.34 -3.59 6.55
CA LYS A 256 1.00 -4.05 6.93
C LYS A 256 2.10 -3.09 6.47
N MET A 257 1.79 -1.80 6.31
CA MET A 257 2.73 -0.79 5.87
C MET A 257 3.57 -0.25 7.05
N MET A 258 4.40 0.76 6.80
CA MET A 258 5.35 1.35 7.75
C MET A 258 4.69 2.05 8.95
N MET A 259 3.87 1.32 9.67
CA MET A 259 3.33 1.73 10.95
C MET A 259 4.03 0.98 12.06
N HIS A 260 4.14 1.63 13.18
CA HIS A 260 4.52 0.96 14.39
C HIS A 260 3.22 0.61 15.14
N TYR A 261 2.65 -0.53 14.78
CA TYR A 261 1.61 -1.10 15.63
C TYR A 261 2.16 -1.33 17.05
N PRO A 262 1.30 -1.30 18.07
CA PRO A 262 1.72 -1.60 19.44
C PRO A 262 2.59 -2.86 19.55
N GLU A 263 2.19 -3.92 18.86
CA GLU A 263 2.86 -5.21 18.87
C GLU A 263 4.27 -5.14 18.25
N GLU A 264 4.44 -4.37 17.19
CA GLU A 264 5.75 -4.17 16.53
C GLU A 264 6.77 -3.47 17.43
N ILE A 265 6.30 -2.72 18.42
CA ILE A 265 7.16 -2.07 19.41
C ILE A 265 7.35 -2.95 20.64
N LEU A 266 6.27 -3.54 21.14
CA LEU A 266 6.24 -4.27 22.41
C LEU A 266 7.04 -5.56 22.37
N LEU A 267 6.97 -6.32 21.25
CA LEU A 267 7.66 -7.60 21.13
C LEU A 267 9.19 -7.44 21.15
N PRO A 268 9.81 -6.53 20.36
CA PRO A 268 11.24 -6.26 20.45
C PRO A 268 11.66 -5.74 21.84
N TRP A 269 10.86 -4.83 22.42
CA TRP A 269 11.14 -4.28 23.75
C TRP A 269 11.17 -5.38 24.84
N ILE A 270 10.13 -6.24 24.88
CA ILE A 270 10.06 -7.31 25.89
C ILE A 270 11.13 -8.40 25.64
N SER A 271 11.44 -8.69 24.38
CA SER A 271 12.53 -9.61 24.03
C SER A 271 13.88 -9.10 24.59
N MET A 272 14.16 -7.80 24.53
CA MET A 272 15.33 -7.20 25.16
C MET A 272 15.31 -7.34 26.69
N LYS A 273 14.18 -7.08 27.33
CA LYS A 273 14.04 -7.16 28.78
C LYS A 273 14.25 -8.57 29.31
N LEU A 274 13.71 -9.57 28.62
CA LEU A 274 13.76 -10.98 29.04
C LEU A 274 15.01 -11.71 28.52
N GLY A 275 15.71 -11.18 27.51
CA GLY A 275 16.80 -11.87 26.83
C GLY A 275 16.37 -13.17 26.14
N LYS A 276 15.11 -13.24 25.68
CA LYS A 276 14.49 -14.42 25.03
C LYS A 276 13.74 -14.01 23.76
N PRO A 277 13.66 -14.90 22.78
CA PRO A 277 12.78 -14.66 21.63
C PRO A 277 11.32 -14.68 22.07
N VAL A 278 10.52 -13.80 21.46
CA VAL A 278 9.08 -13.67 21.72
C VAL A 278 8.32 -13.60 20.41
N LYS A 279 7.20 -14.32 20.31
CA LYS A 279 6.34 -14.42 19.15
C LYS A 279 4.91 -14.01 19.48
N TRP A 280 4.28 -13.28 18.56
CA TRP A 280 2.84 -13.01 18.54
C TRP A 280 2.31 -13.20 17.14
N ILE A 281 1.17 -13.85 17.01
CA ILE A 281 0.43 -14.04 15.76
C ILE A 281 -1.01 -13.65 16.01
N GLU A 282 -1.49 -12.66 15.28
CA GLU A 282 -2.86 -12.18 15.30
C GLU A 282 -3.83 -13.25 14.78
N ASP A 283 -4.94 -13.46 15.46
CA ASP A 283 -6.04 -14.26 14.91
C ASP A 283 -7.00 -13.39 14.08
N ARG A 284 -7.96 -14.00 13.39
CA ARG A 284 -8.89 -13.26 12.52
C ARG A 284 -9.86 -12.37 13.32
N ARG A 285 -10.28 -12.78 14.50
CA ARG A 285 -11.16 -11.98 15.36
C ARG A 285 -10.40 -10.74 15.85
N GLU A 286 -9.19 -10.93 16.32
CA GLU A 286 -8.29 -9.86 16.73
C GLU A 286 -7.99 -8.90 15.56
N ASN A 287 -7.82 -9.43 14.34
CA ASN A 287 -7.57 -8.65 13.13
C ASN A 287 -8.68 -7.63 12.83
N PHE A 288 -9.93 -7.98 13.03
CA PHE A 288 -11.04 -7.06 12.78
C PHE A 288 -11.12 -5.88 13.77
N VAL A 289 -10.56 -6.01 14.97
CA VAL A 289 -10.57 -4.97 15.99
C VAL A 289 -9.22 -4.32 16.25
N GLY A 290 -8.12 -5.02 15.91
CA GLY A 290 -6.73 -4.58 16.17
C GLY A 290 -5.95 -4.14 14.93
N THR A 291 -6.44 -4.43 13.72
CA THR A 291 -5.83 -3.97 12.46
C THR A 291 -6.59 -2.78 11.89
N THR A 292 -5.85 -1.86 11.30
CA THR A 292 -6.38 -0.61 10.78
C THR A 292 -7.40 -0.79 9.66
N GLN A 293 -8.29 0.18 9.54
CA GLN A 293 -9.42 0.22 8.61
C GLN A 293 -9.28 1.40 7.64
N GLU A 294 -10.20 1.56 6.69
CA GLU A 294 -10.27 2.69 5.77
C GLU A 294 -11.70 2.98 5.33
N ARG A 295 -11.87 4.03 4.59
CA ARG A 295 -12.90 4.43 3.63
C ARG A 295 -14.04 5.30 4.17
N ARG A 296 -14.42 5.29 5.44
CA ARG A 296 -15.56 6.07 5.90
C ARG A 296 -15.42 7.56 5.55
N GLN A 297 -16.29 8.04 4.66
CA GLN A 297 -16.42 9.44 4.28
C GLN A 297 -17.88 9.78 3.97
N VAL A 298 -18.23 11.04 4.19
CA VAL A 298 -19.53 11.61 3.78
C VAL A 298 -19.24 12.86 2.97
N HIS A 299 -19.76 12.90 1.74
CA HIS A 299 -19.56 13.99 0.79
C HIS A 299 -20.87 14.68 0.48
N ASP A 300 -20.93 16.00 0.67
CA ASP A 300 -21.91 16.86 0.01
C ASP A 300 -21.25 17.37 -1.28
N ALA A 301 -21.61 16.74 -2.41
CA ALA A 301 -20.92 16.89 -3.67
C ALA A 301 -21.84 17.53 -4.72
N GLU A 302 -21.25 18.43 -5.52
CA GLU A 302 -21.96 19.17 -6.56
C GLU A 302 -21.16 19.18 -7.87
N MET A 303 -21.86 18.95 -8.99
CA MET A 303 -21.31 19.06 -10.34
C MET A 303 -22.06 20.09 -11.15
N LEU A 304 -21.35 21.01 -11.76
CA LEU A 304 -21.86 22.11 -12.59
C LEU A 304 -21.69 21.76 -14.05
N LEU A 305 -22.78 21.84 -14.84
CA LEU A 305 -22.77 21.42 -16.24
C LEU A 305 -23.48 22.44 -17.14
N THR A 306 -23.13 22.40 -18.41
CA THR A 306 -23.94 22.94 -19.49
C THR A 306 -25.04 21.94 -19.86
N LYS A 307 -26.05 22.34 -20.64
CA LYS A 307 -27.15 21.43 -21.12
C LYS A 307 -26.64 20.31 -22.03
N ASP A 308 -25.53 20.50 -22.72
CA ASP A 308 -24.89 19.47 -23.54
C ASP A 308 -23.93 18.57 -22.70
N GLY A 309 -23.92 18.70 -21.40
CA GLY A 309 -23.19 17.81 -20.48
C GLY A 309 -21.69 18.11 -20.35
N LYS A 310 -21.22 19.32 -20.71
CA LYS A 310 -19.83 19.74 -20.44
C LYS A 310 -19.70 20.15 -18.99
N ILE A 311 -18.68 19.62 -18.29
CA ILE A 311 -18.39 19.97 -16.91
C ILE A 311 -17.81 21.39 -16.85
N LEU A 312 -18.42 22.25 -16.05
CA LEU A 312 -17.95 23.60 -15.71
C LEU A 312 -17.20 23.63 -14.38
N GLY A 313 -17.59 22.75 -13.45
CA GLY A 313 -16.94 22.67 -12.14
C GLY A 313 -17.44 21.50 -11.31
N VAL A 314 -16.65 21.15 -10.31
CA VAL A 314 -16.99 20.15 -9.29
C VAL A 314 -16.66 20.72 -7.92
N SER A 315 -17.55 20.52 -6.94
CA SER A 315 -17.21 20.75 -5.54
C SER A 315 -17.59 19.59 -4.67
N HIS A 316 -16.89 19.44 -3.57
CA HIS A 316 -17.32 18.61 -2.45
C HIS A 316 -16.86 19.18 -1.11
N THR A 317 -17.81 19.29 -0.20
CA THR A 317 -17.53 19.43 1.23
C THR A 317 -17.61 18.05 1.83
N PHE A 318 -16.57 17.57 2.50
CA PHE A 318 -16.59 16.20 2.97
C PHE A 318 -15.96 15.99 4.35
N LEU A 319 -16.55 15.04 5.06
CA LEU A 319 -16.07 14.54 6.33
C LEU A 319 -15.28 13.26 6.11
N HIS A 320 -14.11 13.14 6.76
CA HIS A 320 -13.30 11.93 6.80
C HIS A 320 -13.15 11.42 8.24
N ASP A 321 -13.41 10.13 8.45
CA ASP A 321 -13.26 9.46 9.73
C ASP A 321 -11.81 9.02 9.95
N SER A 322 -11.07 9.70 10.82
CA SER A 322 -9.72 9.28 11.20
C SER A 322 -9.71 8.08 12.16
N GLY A 323 -10.81 7.86 12.88
CA GLY A 323 -10.84 6.99 14.05
C GLY A 323 -10.23 7.67 15.27
N ALA A 324 -9.81 6.89 16.26
CA ALA A 324 -9.32 7.43 17.53
C ALA A 324 -7.94 8.07 17.46
N TYR A 325 -7.17 7.74 16.41
CA TYR A 325 -5.79 8.21 16.23
C TYR A 325 -5.53 8.52 14.75
N ASP A 326 -4.45 9.26 14.49
CA ASP A 326 -4.07 9.70 13.15
C ASP A 326 -2.58 9.43 12.87
N PRO A 327 -2.16 8.17 12.74
CA PRO A 327 -0.76 7.83 12.48
C PRO A 327 -0.31 8.13 11.06
N TYR A 328 -1.25 8.26 10.10
CA TYR A 328 -0.96 8.54 8.70
C TYR A 328 -1.16 10.00 8.31
N GLY A 329 -1.74 10.81 9.19
CA GLY A 329 -2.05 12.20 8.90
C GLY A 329 -3.00 12.33 7.71
N LEU A 330 -2.65 13.19 6.78
CA LEU A 330 -3.56 13.59 5.69
C LEU A 330 -3.47 12.74 4.42
N THR A 331 -2.81 11.57 4.46
CA THR A 331 -2.62 10.74 3.25
C THR A 331 -3.94 10.38 2.56
N LEU A 332 -4.90 9.88 3.33
CA LEU A 332 -6.18 9.40 2.76
C LEU A 332 -7.06 10.54 2.25
N PRO A 333 -7.38 11.56 3.06
CA PRO A 333 -8.29 12.61 2.62
C PRO A 333 -7.69 13.44 1.48
N LEU A 334 -6.37 13.71 1.44
CA LEU A 334 -5.73 14.39 0.32
C LEU A 334 -5.79 13.58 -0.97
N ASN A 335 -5.66 12.26 -0.90
CA ASN A 335 -5.83 11.42 -2.08
C ASN A 335 -7.27 11.41 -2.58
N THR A 336 -8.27 11.41 -1.69
CA THR A 336 -9.67 11.57 -2.06
C THR A 336 -9.90 12.90 -2.79
N GLU A 337 -9.45 13.98 -2.18
CA GLU A 337 -9.57 15.33 -2.70
C GLU A 337 -8.92 15.48 -4.07
N SER A 338 -7.68 15.00 -4.22
CA SER A 338 -6.91 15.11 -5.47
C SER A 338 -7.46 14.28 -6.62
N HIS A 339 -8.28 13.23 -6.34
CA HIS A 339 -8.85 12.34 -7.35
C HIS A 339 -10.37 12.51 -7.56
N ALA A 340 -11.03 13.41 -6.82
CA ALA A 340 -12.46 13.70 -6.98
C ALA A 340 -12.82 14.40 -8.31
N THR A 341 -11.84 14.66 -9.16
CA THR A 341 -12.04 15.14 -10.52
C THR A 341 -11.78 14.06 -11.59
N GLY A 342 -11.41 12.83 -11.19
CA GLY A 342 -11.26 11.67 -12.06
C GLY A 342 -10.35 11.88 -13.26
N ALA A 343 -10.70 11.23 -14.37
CA ALA A 343 -10.02 11.35 -15.67
C ALA A 343 -10.46 12.59 -16.48
N TYR A 344 -11.17 13.53 -15.85
CA TYR A 344 -11.89 14.60 -16.54
C TYR A 344 -11.15 15.94 -16.48
N ASP A 345 -11.36 16.74 -17.53
CA ASP A 345 -10.99 18.15 -17.58
C ASP A 345 -12.01 18.97 -16.80
N VAL A 346 -11.67 19.25 -15.53
CA VAL A 346 -12.48 20.05 -14.61
C VAL A 346 -11.82 21.42 -14.46
N PRO A 347 -12.36 22.48 -15.08
CA PRO A 347 -11.73 23.80 -15.05
C PRO A 347 -11.85 24.50 -13.70
N ASN A 348 -12.93 24.27 -12.96
CA ASN A 348 -13.16 24.87 -11.66
C ASN A 348 -13.44 23.79 -10.61
N TYR A 349 -12.70 23.80 -9.53
CA TYR A 349 -12.80 22.82 -8.46
C TYR A 349 -12.75 23.50 -7.10
N TYR A 350 -13.62 23.09 -6.20
CA TYR A 350 -13.62 23.52 -4.81
C TYR A 350 -13.75 22.30 -3.90
N SER A 351 -12.87 22.19 -2.93
CA SER A 351 -12.91 21.13 -1.93
C SER A 351 -12.76 21.74 -0.54
N ASP A 352 -13.65 21.32 0.38
CA ASP A 352 -13.63 21.68 1.79
C ASP A 352 -13.55 20.38 2.61
N LEU A 353 -12.34 20.08 3.06
CA LEU A 353 -12.01 18.86 3.79
C LEU A 353 -12.06 19.07 5.27
N THR A 354 -12.83 18.24 5.97
CA THR A 354 -12.82 18.12 7.43
C THR A 354 -12.53 16.69 7.86
N VAL A 355 -11.50 16.51 8.67
CA VAL A 355 -11.14 15.22 9.28
C VAL A 355 -11.53 15.25 10.76
N VAL A 356 -12.20 14.21 11.24
CA VAL A 356 -12.66 14.13 12.62
C VAL A 356 -12.11 12.89 13.33
N PHE A 357 -11.88 13.04 14.64
CA PHE A 357 -11.64 11.92 15.53
C PHE A 357 -12.95 11.25 15.94
N THR A 358 -12.95 9.92 15.99
CA THR A 358 -14.08 9.10 16.49
C THR A 358 -13.56 7.99 17.39
N ASN A 359 -14.41 7.38 18.20
CA ASN A 359 -14.03 6.25 19.04
C ASN A 359 -14.03 4.91 18.28
N LYS A 360 -13.39 4.89 17.12
CA LYS A 360 -13.22 3.71 16.25
C LYS A 360 -11.75 3.42 16.01
N MET A 361 -11.45 2.21 15.53
CA MET A 361 -10.11 1.90 15.04
C MET A 361 -9.67 2.96 14.01
N TYR A 362 -8.44 3.41 14.07
CA TYR A 362 -7.96 4.48 13.17
C TYR A 362 -7.81 3.98 11.72
N THR A 363 -7.87 4.94 10.79
CA THR A 363 -7.80 4.67 9.36
C THR A 363 -6.38 4.80 8.83
N THR A 364 -6.03 3.93 7.88
CA THR A 364 -4.76 3.94 7.16
C THR A 364 -4.97 3.57 5.71
N PRO A 365 -3.98 3.82 4.82
CA PRO A 365 -4.10 3.44 3.44
C PRO A 365 -4.39 1.94 3.24
N ILE A 366 -5.53 1.63 2.64
CA ILE A 366 -5.84 0.33 2.06
C ILE A 366 -5.82 0.51 0.55
N ARG A 367 -5.54 -0.53 -0.23
CA ARG A 367 -5.39 -0.52 -1.70
C ARG A 367 -6.31 0.50 -2.39
N GLY A 368 -5.71 1.52 -3.02
CA GLY A 368 -6.37 2.73 -3.53
C GLY A 368 -6.17 3.97 -2.67
N ALA A 369 -6.16 3.84 -1.32
CA ALA A 369 -5.74 4.87 -0.37
C ALA A 369 -6.43 6.24 -0.56
N GLY A 370 -7.75 6.31 -0.48
CA GLY A 370 -8.54 7.54 -0.66
C GLY A 370 -8.97 7.82 -2.11
N ARG A 371 -8.22 7.33 -3.12
CA ARG A 371 -8.58 7.55 -4.54
C ARG A 371 -9.90 6.90 -4.94
N PRO A 372 -10.23 5.66 -4.51
CA PRO A 372 -11.54 5.07 -4.82
C PRO A 372 -12.71 5.93 -4.37
N GLN A 373 -12.59 6.62 -3.22
CA GLN A 373 -13.63 7.51 -2.71
C GLN A 373 -13.85 8.71 -3.64
N GLY A 374 -12.75 9.40 -4.03
CA GLY A 374 -12.84 10.53 -4.96
C GLY A 374 -13.40 10.14 -6.33
N ILE A 375 -12.95 9.01 -6.88
CA ILE A 375 -13.46 8.49 -8.16
C ILE A 375 -14.95 8.12 -8.05
N PHE A 376 -15.36 7.44 -6.97
CA PHE A 376 -16.77 7.09 -6.76
C PHE A 376 -17.67 8.32 -6.76
N VAL A 377 -17.26 9.42 -6.11
CA VAL A 377 -18.03 10.67 -6.05
C VAL A 377 -18.24 11.25 -7.44
N VAL A 378 -17.19 11.47 -8.22
CA VAL A 378 -17.32 12.10 -9.55
C VAL A 378 -18.07 11.22 -10.53
N GLU A 379 -17.81 9.92 -10.51
CA GLU A 379 -18.47 8.96 -11.42
C GLU A 379 -19.95 8.82 -11.11
N ARG A 380 -20.33 8.86 -9.82
CA ARG A 380 -21.73 8.82 -9.41
C ARG A 380 -22.49 10.09 -9.81
N LEU A 381 -21.86 11.26 -9.70
CA LEU A 381 -22.45 12.52 -10.18
C LEU A 381 -22.64 12.50 -11.69
N LEU A 382 -21.70 11.94 -12.46
CA LEU A 382 -21.83 11.80 -13.91
C LEU A 382 -22.96 10.86 -14.34
N ASP A 383 -23.16 9.75 -13.63
CA ASP A 383 -24.31 8.85 -13.91
C ASP A 383 -25.65 9.56 -13.71
N ILE A 384 -25.76 10.35 -12.64
CA ILE A 384 -26.96 11.13 -12.36
C ILE A 384 -27.15 12.22 -13.40
N ALA A 385 -26.08 12.94 -13.75
CA ALA A 385 -26.11 13.96 -14.79
C ALA A 385 -26.54 13.39 -16.15
N ALA A 386 -25.99 12.26 -16.55
CA ALA A 386 -26.36 11.56 -17.79
C ALA A 386 -27.85 11.25 -17.83
N LYS A 387 -28.41 10.72 -16.74
CA LYS A 387 -29.83 10.42 -16.61
C LYS A 387 -30.70 11.66 -16.66
N GLU A 388 -30.35 12.72 -15.93
CA GLU A 388 -31.15 13.97 -15.88
C GLU A 388 -31.12 14.74 -17.20
N LEU A 389 -29.99 14.71 -17.92
CA LEU A 389 -29.82 15.36 -19.20
C LEU A 389 -30.33 14.49 -20.39
N GLY A 390 -30.61 13.22 -20.17
CA GLY A 390 -30.96 12.27 -21.23
C GLY A 390 -29.79 12.01 -22.20
N ILE A 391 -28.58 12.13 -21.74
CA ILE A 391 -27.33 11.84 -22.45
C ILE A 391 -26.88 10.42 -22.11
N ASP A 392 -26.33 9.70 -23.09
CA ASP A 392 -25.75 8.39 -22.84
C ASP A 392 -24.60 8.49 -21.80
N PRO A 393 -24.54 7.58 -20.80
CA PRO A 393 -23.50 7.62 -19.76
C PRO A 393 -22.06 7.54 -20.28
N ILE A 394 -21.81 6.87 -21.40
CA ILE A 394 -20.47 6.84 -22.03
C ILE A 394 -20.22 8.17 -22.74
N GLU A 395 -21.18 8.68 -23.46
CA GLU A 395 -21.06 9.92 -24.24
C GLU A 395 -20.74 11.13 -23.33
N ILE A 396 -21.39 11.27 -22.16
CA ILE A 396 -21.10 12.37 -21.23
C ILE A 396 -19.67 12.28 -20.68
N ARG A 397 -19.14 11.06 -20.48
CA ARG A 397 -17.75 10.84 -20.09
C ARG A 397 -16.78 11.23 -21.20
N LEU A 398 -16.99 10.74 -22.41
CA LEU A 398 -16.14 11.03 -23.58
C LEU A 398 -16.02 12.54 -23.84
N ARG A 399 -17.10 13.32 -23.66
CA ARG A 399 -17.09 14.78 -23.81
C ARG A 399 -16.19 15.51 -22.82
N ASN A 400 -15.91 14.88 -21.69
CA ASN A 400 -15.23 15.51 -20.55
C ASN A 400 -13.85 14.95 -20.23
N LEU A 401 -13.41 13.88 -20.91
CA LEU A 401 -12.06 13.33 -20.71
C LEU A 401 -10.98 14.36 -21.00
N ILE A 402 -9.90 14.31 -20.24
CA ILE A 402 -8.67 15.07 -20.54
C ILE A 402 -8.15 14.61 -21.91
N PRO A 403 -7.99 15.50 -22.88
CA PRO A 403 -7.52 15.13 -24.21
C PRO A 403 -6.02 14.77 -24.20
N PRO A 404 -5.55 13.85 -25.07
CA PRO A 404 -4.18 13.35 -25.03
C PRO A 404 -3.09 14.38 -25.32
N ASP A 405 -3.41 15.48 -25.96
CA ASP A 405 -2.51 16.60 -26.24
C ASP A 405 -2.37 17.61 -25.08
N ALA A 406 -3.16 17.44 -24.00
CA ALA A 406 -3.07 18.26 -22.80
C ALA A 406 -1.98 17.79 -21.82
N PHE A 407 -1.42 16.60 -22.01
CA PHE A 407 -0.39 16.07 -21.10
C PHE A 407 1.01 16.65 -21.36
N PRO A 408 1.84 16.86 -20.30
CA PRO A 408 1.52 16.66 -18.89
C PRO A 408 0.44 17.62 -18.37
N TYR A 409 -0.60 17.09 -17.71
CA TYR A 409 -1.78 17.84 -17.30
C TYR A 409 -1.67 18.24 -15.82
N ASP A 410 -1.58 19.54 -15.58
CA ASP A 410 -1.57 20.09 -14.23
C ASP A 410 -2.98 20.18 -13.67
N ARG A 411 -3.23 19.44 -12.58
CA ARG A 411 -4.54 19.42 -11.92
C ARG A 411 -4.89 20.71 -11.22
N GLY A 412 -3.92 21.56 -10.91
CA GLY A 412 -4.09 22.84 -10.20
C GLY A 412 -4.33 22.69 -8.70
N ILE A 413 -4.18 21.50 -8.14
CA ILE A 413 -4.35 21.14 -6.72
C ILE A 413 -3.14 20.38 -6.22
N ILE A 414 -3.01 20.24 -4.91
CA ILE A 414 -1.94 19.47 -4.26
C ILE A 414 -2.37 18.03 -3.98
N ASP A 415 -1.38 17.15 -3.87
CA ASP A 415 -1.53 15.74 -3.49
C ASP A 415 -1.09 15.49 -2.04
N GLN A 416 -1.06 14.20 -1.65
CA GLN A 416 -0.62 13.75 -0.33
C GLN A 416 0.83 14.13 0.04
N ALA A 417 1.65 14.51 -0.92
CA ALA A 417 3.02 14.99 -0.70
C ALA A 417 3.09 16.52 -0.54
N PHE A 418 1.94 17.20 -0.47
CA PHE A 418 1.81 18.66 -0.47
C PHE A 418 2.50 19.30 -1.67
N SER A 419 2.55 18.60 -2.77
CA SER A 419 3.09 19.05 -4.05
C SER A 419 2.01 19.11 -5.12
N ARG A 420 2.27 19.89 -6.16
CA ARG A 420 1.32 20.05 -7.26
C ARG A 420 1.11 18.74 -7.99
N LEU A 421 -0.15 18.30 -8.10
CA LEU A 421 -0.50 17.08 -8.79
C LEU A 421 -0.47 17.28 -10.30
N ILE A 422 0.38 16.51 -10.97
CA ILE A 422 0.54 16.51 -12.42
C ILE A 422 0.33 15.09 -12.94
N PHE A 423 -0.59 14.91 -13.87
CA PHE A 423 -0.71 13.68 -14.64
C PHE A 423 0.30 13.74 -15.80
N ASP A 424 1.24 12.82 -15.84
CA ASP A 424 2.36 12.84 -16.79
C ASP A 424 1.94 12.43 -18.21
N SER A 425 0.99 11.52 -18.31
CA SER A 425 0.51 10.95 -19.58
C SER A 425 -0.92 10.41 -19.48
N GLY A 426 -1.57 10.23 -20.61
CA GLY A 426 -2.88 9.61 -20.69
C GLY A 426 -3.47 9.66 -22.11
N ASN A 427 -4.25 8.65 -22.44
CA ASN A 427 -5.10 8.60 -23.63
C ASN A 427 -6.35 7.76 -23.28
N TYR A 428 -7.30 8.40 -22.62
CA TYR A 428 -8.40 7.70 -21.94
C TYR A 428 -9.52 7.25 -22.89
N GLN A 429 -9.79 8.00 -23.96
CA GLN A 429 -10.89 7.71 -24.88
C GLN A 429 -10.82 6.31 -25.49
N PRO A 430 -9.69 5.83 -26.05
CA PRO A 430 -9.62 4.48 -26.63
C PRO A 430 -9.87 3.37 -25.60
N ALA A 431 -9.50 3.60 -24.31
CA ALA A 431 -9.75 2.63 -23.26
C ALA A 431 -11.26 2.54 -22.93
N VAL A 432 -11.96 3.68 -22.87
CA VAL A 432 -13.41 3.75 -22.66
C VAL A 432 -14.14 3.05 -23.82
N GLU A 433 -13.79 3.37 -25.07
CA GLU A 433 -14.39 2.77 -26.26
C GLU A 433 -14.13 1.26 -26.32
N LYS A 434 -12.90 0.83 -25.96
CA LYS A 434 -12.55 -0.59 -25.91
C LYS A 434 -13.32 -1.36 -24.84
N ALA A 435 -13.47 -0.79 -23.66
CA ALA A 435 -14.25 -1.40 -22.59
C ALA A 435 -15.74 -1.53 -22.97
N ALA A 436 -16.29 -0.50 -23.62
CA ALA A 436 -17.66 -0.52 -24.14
C ALA A 436 -17.87 -1.60 -25.21
N GLU A 437 -16.94 -1.72 -26.17
CA GLU A 437 -16.92 -2.79 -27.18
C GLU A 437 -16.89 -4.18 -26.52
N MET A 438 -15.93 -4.40 -25.60
CA MET A 438 -15.70 -5.72 -24.97
C MET A 438 -16.86 -6.18 -24.10
N ILE A 439 -17.54 -5.28 -23.38
CA ILE A 439 -18.70 -5.62 -22.56
C ILE A 439 -19.97 -5.83 -23.39
N GLY A 440 -20.00 -5.38 -24.66
CA GLY A 440 -21.15 -5.39 -25.54
C GLY A 440 -22.17 -4.30 -25.18
N TYR A 441 -21.70 -3.09 -24.85
CA TYR A 441 -22.52 -2.00 -24.31
C TYR A 441 -23.70 -1.64 -25.20
N GLU A 442 -23.49 -1.40 -26.50
CA GLU A 442 -24.55 -1.00 -27.45
C GLU A 442 -25.63 -2.07 -27.61
N GLU A 443 -25.23 -3.35 -27.73
CA GLU A 443 -26.16 -4.46 -27.84
C GLU A 443 -26.96 -4.64 -26.53
N PHE A 444 -26.30 -4.52 -25.40
CA PHE A 444 -26.95 -4.61 -24.09
C PHE A 444 -28.03 -3.54 -23.91
N ILE A 445 -27.70 -2.28 -24.16
CA ILE A 445 -28.65 -1.16 -24.00
C ILE A 445 -29.79 -1.22 -25.00
N ARG A 446 -29.49 -1.56 -26.27
CA ARG A 446 -30.50 -1.56 -27.33
C ARG A 446 -31.44 -2.76 -27.27
N ASP A 447 -30.91 -3.95 -26.99
CA ASP A 447 -31.64 -5.19 -27.20
C ASP A 447 -31.77 -6.02 -25.89
N GLU A 448 -30.68 -6.28 -25.17
CA GLU A 448 -30.66 -7.23 -24.08
C GLU A 448 -31.36 -6.67 -22.81
N GLN A 449 -31.03 -5.46 -22.39
CA GLN A 449 -31.60 -4.83 -21.20
C GLN A 449 -33.12 -4.62 -21.32
N PRO A 450 -33.69 -4.06 -22.43
CA PRO A 450 -35.13 -3.91 -22.57
C PRO A 450 -35.87 -5.26 -22.56
N ARG A 451 -35.31 -6.28 -23.22
CA ARG A 451 -35.87 -7.64 -23.22
C ARG A 451 -35.90 -8.23 -21.80
N LEU A 452 -34.79 -8.19 -21.08
CA LEU A 452 -34.67 -8.72 -19.70
C LEU A 452 -35.60 -7.99 -18.73
N ARG A 453 -35.70 -6.68 -18.86
CA ARG A 453 -36.66 -5.87 -18.07
C ARG A 453 -38.11 -6.19 -18.35
N ALA A 454 -38.44 -6.49 -19.59
CA ALA A 454 -39.78 -6.95 -19.97
C ALA A 454 -40.11 -8.34 -19.38
N GLU A 455 -39.08 -9.15 -19.11
CA GLU A 455 -39.20 -10.44 -18.40
C GLU A 455 -39.26 -10.26 -16.86
N GLY A 456 -39.25 -9.03 -16.33
CA GLY A 456 -39.30 -8.72 -14.92
C GLY A 456 -37.91 -8.77 -14.20
N ARG A 457 -36.82 -8.86 -14.96
CA ARG A 457 -35.45 -8.92 -14.41
C ARG A 457 -34.89 -7.51 -14.23
N HIS A 458 -34.14 -7.32 -13.14
CA HIS A 458 -33.52 -6.04 -12.79
C HIS A 458 -32.04 -6.06 -13.15
N VAL A 459 -31.74 -5.60 -14.36
CA VAL A 459 -30.36 -5.58 -14.89
C VAL A 459 -29.88 -4.17 -15.12
N GLY A 460 -28.58 -3.94 -14.81
CA GLY A 460 -27.89 -2.69 -15.01
C GLY A 460 -26.50 -2.87 -15.60
N ILE A 461 -25.98 -1.80 -16.22
CA ILE A 461 -24.61 -1.72 -16.73
C ILE A 461 -23.99 -0.42 -16.25
N ALA A 462 -22.69 -0.46 -15.89
CA ALA A 462 -21.88 0.71 -15.62
C ALA A 462 -20.52 0.58 -16.28
N LEU A 463 -19.92 1.73 -16.58
CA LEU A 463 -18.58 1.84 -17.11
C LEU A 463 -17.89 3.03 -16.44
N VAL A 464 -16.76 2.78 -15.77
CA VAL A 464 -16.06 3.73 -14.92
C VAL A 464 -14.60 3.82 -15.31
N PRO A 465 -14.12 4.95 -15.86
CA PRO A 465 -12.70 5.24 -16.01
C PRO A 465 -12.11 5.70 -14.69
N PHE A 466 -10.85 5.37 -14.45
CA PHE A 466 -10.10 5.86 -13.29
C PHE A 466 -8.66 6.20 -13.68
N VAL A 467 -8.03 7.02 -12.84
CA VAL A 467 -6.60 7.35 -12.92
C VAL A 467 -5.97 7.04 -11.57
N GLU A 468 -4.81 6.42 -11.59
CA GLU A 468 -3.99 6.13 -10.41
C GLU A 468 -2.63 6.81 -10.54
N THR A 469 -2.25 7.57 -9.53
CA THR A 469 -0.88 8.09 -9.42
C THR A 469 0.02 7.02 -8.84
N THR A 470 1.03 6.58 -9.59
CA THR A 470 1.97 5.51 -9.23
C THR A 470 3.35 6.06 -8.93
N GLY A 471 4.22 5.25 -8.32
CA GLY A 471 5.60 5.63 -8.05
C GLY A 471 5.76 6.74 -7.02
N VAL A 472 4.79 6.93 -6.16
CA VAL A 472 4.80 7.98 -5.12
C VAL A 472 5.88 7.71 -4.07
N GLY A 473 6.46 8.77 -3.53
CA GLY A 473 7.43 8.74 -2.45
C GLY A 473 8.88 8.85 -2.91
N PRO A 474 9.82 8.75 -1.97
CA PRO A 474 11.24 8.91 -2.27
C PRO A 474 11.75 7.74 -3.12
N TYR A 475 13.03 7.81 -3.49
CA TYR A 475 13.70 6.78 -4.28
C TYR A 475 13.76 5.41 -3.59
N GLU A 476 14.00 4.38 -4.38
CA GLU A 476 14.46 3.05 -3.96
C GLU A 476 15.86 2.81 -4.50
N GLY A 477 16.53 1.81 -3.92
CA GLY A 477 17.82 1.36 -4.39
C GLY A 477 17.83 -0.14 -4.69
N ALA A 478 18.81 -0.53 -5.49
CA ALA A 478 19.11 -1.94 -5.75
C ALA A 478 20.59 -2.16 -5.94
N ARG A 479 21.06 -3.32 -5.56
CA ARG A 479 22.40 -3.84 -5.85
C ARG A 479 22.29 -5.09 -6.72
N VAL A 480 23.06 -5.13 -7.81
CA VAL A 480 23.16 -6.29 -8.70
C VAL A 480 24.61 -6.77 -8.70
N THR A 481 24.83 -8.05 -8.46
CA THR A 481 26.13 -8.68 -8.34
C THR A 481 26.19 -9.94 -9.20
N VAL A 482 27.21 -10.08 -10.06
CA VAL A 482 27.50 -11.33 -10.78
C VAL A 482 28.50 -12.13 -9.97
N GLU A 483 28.14 -13.37 -9.64
CA GLU A 483 29.02 -14.28 -8.91
C GLU A 483 29.90 -15.14 -9.82
N PRO A 484 31.05 -15.68 -9.31
CA PRO A 484 31.86 -16.64 -10.04
C PRO A 484 31.12 -17.95 -10.42
N SER A 485 29.97 -18.21 -9.79
CA SER A 485 29.05 -19.29 -10.16
C SER A 485 28.28 -19.05 -11.47
N GLY A 486 28.35 -17.83 -12.00
CA GLY A 486 27.50 -17.35 -13.10
C GLY A 486 26.09 -16.94 -12.66
N LYS A 487 25.75 -17.10 -11.40
CA LYS A 487 24.45 -16.61 -10.84
C LYS A 487 24.50 -15.11 -10.57
N ILE A 488 23.33 -14.50 -10.61
CA ILE A 488 23.17 -13.07 -10.37
C ILE A 488 22.40 -12.89 -9.05
N ASN A 489 22.95 -12.12 -8.13
CA ASN A 489 22.26 -11.71 -6.92
C ASN A 489 21.75 -10.28 -7.06
N VAL A 490 20.51 -10.08 -6.65
CA VAL A 490 19.84 -8.78 -6.62
C VAL A 490 19.34 -8.53 -5.21
N ALA A 491 19.74 -7.42 -4.59
CA ALA A 491 19.24 -7.00 -3.30
C ALA A 491 18.53 -5.65 -3.43
N THR A 492 17.37 -5.51 -2.79
CA THR A 492 16.59 -4.28 -2.76
C THR A 492 15.88 -4.10 -1.42
N GLY A 493 15.56 -2.85 -1.07
CA GLY A 493 14.90 -2.50 0.18
C GLY A 493 13.39 -2.73 0.23
N VAL A 494 12.75 -3.13 -0.89
CA VAL A 494 11.31 -3.40 -0.90
C VAL A 494 11.01 -4.81 -0.41
N GLY A 495 9.89 -4.98 0.29
CA GLY A 495 9.31 -6.29 0.61
C GLY A 495 8.32 -6.75 -0.46
N THR A 496 8.01 -8.04 -0.52
CA THR A 496 6.99 -8.58 -1.43
C THR A 496 5.84 -9.22 -0.64
N GLN A 497 4.60 -9.01 -1.11
CA GLN A 497 3.39 -9.52 -0.48
C GLN A 497 2.51 -10.28 -1.48
N GLY A 498 3.17 -11.02 -2.42
CA GLY A 498 2.51 -11.81 -3.45
C GLY A 498 2.45 -11.17 -4.84
N GLN A 499 3.02 -9.98 -5.05
CA GLN A 499 3.00 -9.28 -6.36
C GLN A 499 3.96 -9.90 -7.40
N GLY A 500 4.66 -10.98 -7.10
CA GLY A 500 5.53 -11.64 -8.06
C GLY A 500 6.87 -10.95 -8.31
N HIS A 501 7.39 -10.20 -7.34
CA HIS A 501 8.64 -9.45 -7.49
C HIS A 501 9.85 -10.37 -7.76
N PHE A 502 9.90 -11.57 -7.16
CA PHE A 502 10.96 -12.54 -7.41
C PHE A 502 11.07 -12.93 -8.89
N THR A 503 9.98 -12.85 -9.63
CA THR A 503 9.95 -13.14 -11.07
C THR A 503 10.10 -11.87 -11.90
N SER A 504 9.26 -10.85 -11.69
CA SER A 504 9.27 -9.65 -12.54
C SER A 504 10.57 -8.87 -12.48
N PHE A 505 11.21 -8.79 -11.31
CA PHE A 505 12.52 -8.14 -11.17
C PHE A 505 13.65 -9.00 -11.76
N ALA A 506 13.54 -10.33 -11.64
CA ALA A 506 14.48 -11.22 -12.31
C ALA A 506 14.42 -11.09 -13.85
N GLN A 507 13.23 -10.86 -14.44
CA GLN A 507 13.09 -10.61 -15.88
C GLN A 507 13.85 -9.36 -16.33
N ILE A 508 13.82 -8.28 -15.53
CA ILE A 508 14.56 -7.04 -15.82
C ILE A 508 16.06 -7.32 -15.91
N VAL A 509 16.59 -8.03 -14.93
CA VAL A 509 18.04 -8.35 -14.85
C VAL A 509 18.44 -9.34 -15.93
N ALA A 510 17.63 -10.37 -16.17
CA ALA A 510 17.88 -11.38 -17.18
C ALA A 510 17.99 -10.77 -18.59
N ASP A 511 17.12 -9.80 -18.91
CA ASP A 511 17.19 -9.06 -20.18
C ASP A 511 18.45 -8.20 -20.30
N GLN A 512 18.93 -7.61 -19.20
CA GLN A 512 20.13 -6.78 -19.23
C GLN A 512 21.40 -7.59 -19.34
N LEU A 513 21.47 -8.75 -18.66
CA LEU A 513 22.69 -9.54 -18.55
C LEU A 513 22.69 -10.82 -19.42
N GLY A 514 21.65 -11.03 -20.23
CA GLY A 514 21.57 -12.16 -21.16
C GLY A 514 21.63 -13.52 -20.46
N VAL A 515 20.99 -13.66 -19.29
CA VAL A 515 20.94 -14.91 -18.50
C VAL A 515 19.52 -15.49 -18.47
N ASP A 516 19.38 -16.74 -18.03
CA ASP A 516 18.05 -17.30 -17.73
C ASP A 516 17.48 -16.62 -16.48
N VAL A 517 16.18 -16.37 -16.46
CA VAL A 517 15.50 -15.75 -15.33
C VAL A 517 15.67 -16.55 -14.02
N ARG A 518 15.87 -17.87 -14.11
CA ARG A 518 16.14 -18.77 -12.97
C ARG A 518 17.56 -18.66 -12.41
N ASP A 519 18.46 -17.97 -13.13
CA ASP A 519 19.82 -17.71 -12.68
C ASP A 519 19.92 -16.41 -11.87
N VAL A 520 18.81 -15.67 -11.76
CA VAL A 520 18.70 -14.43 -10.96
C VAL A 520 18.07 -14.75 -9.62
N ASN A 521 18.82 -14.56 -8.56
CA ASN A 521 18.38 -14.68 -7.18
C ASN A 521 18.05 -13.30 -6.61
N LEU A 522 16.77 -13.07 -6.27
CA LEU A 522 16.33 -11.83 -5.64
C LEU A 522 16.28 -12.00 -4.12
N VAL A 523 16.94 -11.11 -3.39
CA VAL A 523 16.79 -10.93 -1.95
C VAL A 523 15.98 -9.65 -1.71
N SER A 524 14.84 -9.79 -1.08
CA SER A 524 13.85 -8.74 -0.85
C SER A 524 13.33 -8.86 0.58
N GLY A 525 13.06 -7.75 1.22
CA GLY A 525 12.45 -7.76 2.53
C GLY A 525 13.42 -7.98 3.72
N ASP A 526 14.73 -7.95 3.51
CA ASP A 526 15.74 -8.10 4.56
C ASP A 526 16.58 -6.82 4.69
N SER A 527 16.46 -6.15 5.82
CA SER A 527 17.13 -4.87 6.07
C SER A 527 18.66 -4.99 6.27
N ALA A 528 19.22 -6.20 6.38
CA ALA A 528 20.66 -6.43 6.41
C ALA A 528 21.26 -6.56 5.00
N GLU A 529 20.48 -6.99 4.02
CA GLU A 529 20.95 -7.21 2.65
C GLU A 529 20.99 -5.93 1.83
N PHE A 530 20.09 -5.00 2.14
CA PHE A 530 20.08 -3.66 1.54
C PHE A 530 19.76 -2.58 2.58
N HIS A 531 20.53 -1.50 2.56
CA HIS A 531 20.51 -0.52 3.66
C HIS A 531 19.42 0.55 3.55
N TRP A 532 18.86 0.76 2.35
CA TRP A 532 17.88 1.81 2.06
C TRP A 532 16.64 1.27 1.36
N GLY A 533 15.49 1.82 1.72
CA GLY A 533 14.22 1.56 1.08
C GLY A 533 13.08 2.13 1.91
N THR A 534 11.97 2.43 1.24
CA THR A 534 10.75 2.93 1.88
C THR A 534 9.70 1.85 1.99
N GLY A 535 9.77 0.83 1.13
CA GLY A 535 8.84 -0.29 1.14
C GLY A 535 7.91 -0.35 -0.07
N THR A 536 6.99 -1.31 -0.04
CA THR A 536 6.07 -1.61 -1.14
C THR A 536 4.67 -1.10 -0.82
N PHE A 537 4.31 0.04 -1.38
CA PHE A 537 3.03 0.74 -1.27
C PHE A 537 2.85 1.71 -2.46
N ALA A 538 1.71 2.37 -2.59
CA ALA A 538 1.45 3.43 -3.57
C ALA A 538 1.90 3.09 -5.00
N SER A 539 1.69 1.84 -5.43
CA SER A 539 2.02 1.33 -6.77
C SER A 539 3.45 1.64 -7.23
N ARG A 540 4.43 1.58 -6.32
CA ARG A 540 5.81 2.02 -6.56
C ARG A 540 6.81 0.88 -6.86
N GLY A 541 6.45 -0.38 -6.64
CA GLY A 541 7.38 -1.51 -6.79
C GLY A 541 8.04 -1.54 -8.16
N ALA A 542 7.26 -1.63 -9.24
CA ALA A 542 7.82 -1.65 -10.60
C ALA A 542 8.42 -0.30 -11.01
N VAL A 543 7.73 0.82 -10.71
CA VAL A 543 8.14 2.16 -11.12
C VAL A 543 9.45 2.60 -10.46
N VAL A 544 9.62 2.36 -9.17
CA VAL A 544 10.78 2.88 -8.43
C VAL A 544 11.85 1.81 -8.25
N ALA A 545 11.50 0.67 -7.63
CA ALA A 545 12.48 -0.40 -7.40
C ALA A 545 12.87 -1.11 -8.71
N GLY A 546 11.92 -1.34 -9.63
CA GLY A 546 12.22 -1.94 -10.93
C GLY A 546 13.20 -1.11 -11.75
N ASN A 547 13.05 0.23 -11.77
CA ASN A 547 14.00 1.12 -12.44
C ASN A 547 15.37 1.21 -11.73
N ALA A 548 15.41 1.13 -10.38
CA ALA A 548 16.67 1.05 -9.65
C ALA A 548 17.45 -0.25 -10.00
N ILE A 549 16.73 -1.38 -10.10
CA ILE A 549 17.29 -2.67 -10.54
C ILE A 549 17.80 -2.58 -11.98
N HIS A 550 16.99 -2.00 -12.88
CA HIS A 550 17.41 -1.79 -14.27
C HIS A 550 18.68 -0.94 -14.37
N ALA A 551 18.75 0.18 -13.65
CA ALA A 551 19.92 1.04 -13.63
C ALA A 551 21.17 0.30 -13.10
N SER A 552 21.03 -0.46 -12.00
CA SER A 552 22.13 -1.27 -11.45
C SER A 552 22.60 -2.33 -12.45
N ALA A 553 21.66 -3.07 -13.08
CA ALA A 553 21.96 -4.10 -14.05
C ALA A 553 22.63 -3.51 -15.31
N THR A 554 22.25 -2.31 -15.74
CA THR A 554 22.89 -1.59 -16.85
C THR A 554 24.35 -1.28 -16.54
N ILE A 555 24.65 -0.75 -15.34
CA ILE A 555 26.03 -0.47 -14.93
C ILE A 555 26.86 -1.79 -14.86
N VAL A 556 26.27 -2.87 -14.34
CA VAL A 556 26.94 -4.18 -14.31
C VAL A 556 27.21 -4.68 -15.73
N ARG A 557 26.27 -4.53 -16.66
CA ARG A 557 26.45 -4.88 -18.07
C ARG A 557 27.62 -4.12 -18.70
N GLU A 558 27.74 -2.83 -18.45
CA GLU A 558 28.87 -2.02 -18.93
C GLU A 558 30.20 -2.53 -18.36
N LYS A 559 30.28 -2.86 -17.07
CA LYS A 559 31.48 -3.47 -16.46
C LYS A 559 31.82 -4.80 -17.09
N VAL A 560 30.82 -5.65 -17.33
CA VAL A 560 30.95 -6.97 -17.98
C VAL A 560 31.53 -6.81 -19.39
N LEU A 561 30.96 -5.97 -20.24
CA LEU A 561 31.39 -5.73 -21.61
C LEU A 561 32.80 -5.16 -21.66
N LYS A 562 33.12 -4.18 -20.83
CA LYS A 562 34.45 -3.59 -20.72
C LYS A 562 35.55 -4.60 -20.34
N LEU A 563 35.25 -5.46 -19.35
CA LEU A 563 36.20 -6.51 -18.95
C LEU A 563 36.36 -7.56 -20.04
N ALA A 564 35.26 -8.00 -20.65
CA ALA A 564 35.27 -8.96 -21.75
C ALA A 564 36.01 -8.43 -22.98
N SER A 565 35.83 -7.17 -23.35
CA SER A 565 36.54 -6.49 -24.43
C SER A 565 38.05 -6.58 -24.25
N LYS A 566 38.56 -6.35 -23.03
CA LYS A 566 39.96 -6.48 -22.69
C LYS A 566 40.47 -7.92 -22.82
N LEU A 567 39.70 -8.90 -22.31
CA LEU A 567 40.11 -10.32 -22.28
C LEU A 567 39.99 -11.01 -23.65
N LEU A 568 39.00 -10.60 -24.45
CA LEU A 568 38.77 -11.11 -25.79
C LEU A 568 39.50 -10.33 -26.88
N GLU A 569 40.17 -9.24 -26.50
CA GLU A 569 40.87 -8.31 -27.42
C GLU A 569 39.95 -7.82 -28.57
N THR A 570 38.67 -7.53 -28.22
CA THR A 570 37.59 -7.18 -29.16
C THR A 570 36.85 -5.93 -28.66
N PRO A 571 36.53 -4.93 -29.54
CA PRO A 571 35.73 -3.77 -29.15
C PRO A 571 34.38 -4.13 -28.51
N GLU A 572 33.92 -3.34 -27.54
CA GLU A 572 32.67 -3.59 -26.82
C GLU A 572 31.44 -3.67 -27.73
N GLU A 573 31.40 -2.88 -28.79
CA GLU A 573 30.35 -2.84 -29.81
C GLU A 573 30.22 -4.11 -30.67
N GLU A 574 31.25 -4.96 -30.67
CA GLU A 574 31.28 -6.27 -31.36
C GLU A 574 30.95 -7.44 -30.41
N LEU A 575 30.65 -7.14 -29.13
CA LEU A 575 30.35 -8.15 -28.13
C LEU A 575 28.84 -8.27 -27.90
N GLU A 576 28.39 -9.50 -27.77
CA GLU A 576 27.00 -9.83 -27.43
C GLU A 576 26.91 -10.63 -26.12
N LEU A 577 25.95 -10.29 -25.28
CA LEU A 577 25.60 -11.01 -24.06
C LEU A 577 24.42 -11.94 -24.33
N GLU A 578 24.67 -13.25 -24.27
CA GLU A 578 23.63 -14.25 -24.50
C GLU A 578 23.95 -15.56 -23.76
N ASP A 579 22.89 -16.18 -23.16
CA ASP A 579 22.96 -17.45 -22.43
C ASP A 579 24.07 -17.52 -21.37
N GLY A 580 24.30 -16.40 -20.65
CA GLY A 580 25.31 -16.30 -19.60
C GLY A 580 26.76 -16.19 -20.12
N PHE A 581 26.96 -15.89 -21.40
CA PHE A 581 28.25 -15.67 -22.03
C PHE A 581 28.33 -14.30 -22.72
N VAL A 582 29.53 -13.74 -22.72
CA VAL A 582 29.91 -12.68 -23.66
C VAL A 582 30.57 -13.32 -24.83
N ARG A 583 30.11 -13.06 -26.05
CA ARG A 583 30.56 -13.63 -27.31
C ARG A 583 30.94 -12.54 -28.29
N VAL A 584 31.91 -12.82 -29.15
CA VAL A 584 32.18 -11.99 -30.34
C VAL A 584 31.10 -12.29 -31.38
N ALA A 585 30.39 -11.29 -31.87
CA ALA A 585 29.20 -11.43 -32.73
C ALA A 585 29.44 -12.34 -33.95
N ASP A 586 30.54 -12.12 -34.67
CA ASP A 586 30.87 -12.89 -35.87
C ASP A 586 31.67 -14.17 -35.58
N ILE A 587 32.13 -14.41 -34.35
CA ILE A 587 32.96 -15.54 -33.94
C ILE A 587 32.45 -16.16 -32.64
N PRO A 588 31.28 -16.84 -32.63
CA PRO A 588 30.65 -17.32 -31.39
C PRO A 588 31.50 -18.28 -30.54
N ARG A 589 32.53 -18.89 -31.11
CA ARG A 589 33.48 -19.73 -30.37
C ARG A 589 34.44 -18.93 -29.49
N GLN A 590 34.64 -17.65 -29.80
CA GLN A 590 35.39 -16.71 -28.96
C GLN A 590 34.41 -16.10 -27.95
N SER A 591 34.34 -16.72 -26.80
CA SER A 591 33.38 -16.36 -25.74
C SER A 591 33.98 -16.58 -24.35
N ILE A 592 33.47 -15.87 -23.39
CA ILE A 592 33.80 -16.01 -21.97
C ILE A 592 32.50 -16.00 -21.14
N SER A 593 32.40 -16.87 -20.13
CA SER A 593 31.25 -16.93 -19.28
C SER A 593 31.19 -15.75 -18.31
N LEU A 594 29.99 -15.36 -17.87
CA LEU A 594 29.81 -14.35 -16.82
C LEU A 594 30.48 -14.77 -15.51
N GLY A 595 30.51 -16.10 -15.21
CA GLY A 595 31.18 -16.63 -14.03
C GLY A 595 32.70 -16.46 -14.09
N ASP A 596 33.32 -16.77 -15.28
CA ASP A 596 34.74 -16.55 -15.48
C ASP A 596 35.11 -15.07 -15.42
N LEU A 597 34.28 -14.19 -16.02
CA LEU A 597 34.43 -12.73 -15.92
C LEU A 597 34.38 -12.26 -14.48
N ALA A 598 33.43 -12.76 -13.68
CA ALA A 598 33.33 -12.43 -12.26
C ALA A 598 34.55 -12.93 -11.46
N ALA A 599 35.09 -14.09 -11.82
CA ALA A 599 36.34 -14.61 -11.24
C ALA A 599 37.55 -13.75 -11.61
N GLU A 600 37.66 -13.29 -12.86
CA GLU A 600 38.75 -12.43 -13.34
C GLU A 600 38.64 -10.99 -12.80
N ALA A 601 37.43 -10.52 -12.49
CA ALA A 601 37.21 -9.25 -11.81
C ALA A 601 37.70 -9.24 -10.34
N ASN A 602 38.16 -10.38 -9.81
CA ASN A 602 38.72 -10.45 -8.47
C ASN A 602 40.19 -9.95 -8.48
N PRO A 603 40.56 -9.00 -7.59
CA PRO A 603 41.91 -8.44 -7.51
C PRO A 603 43.04 -9.48 -7.37
N LEU A 604 42.75 -10.62 -6.75
CA LEU A 604 43.73 -11.71 -6.58
C LEU A 604 44.06 -12.43 -7.88
N ARG A 605 43.27 -12.27 -8.93
CA ARG A 605 43.50 -12.88 -10.25
C ARG A 605 44.26 -11.99 -11.23
N GLY A 606 44.47 -10.72 -10.89
CA GLY A 606 45.28 -9.76 -11.65
C GLY A 606 44.63 -9.11 -12.86
N ALA A 607 43.37 -9.36 -13.15
CA ALA A 607 42.65 -8.71 -14.24
C ALA A 607 42.18 -7.28 -13.92
N VAL A 608 42.14 -6.93 -12.65
CA VAL A 608 41.68 -5.61 -12.15
C VAL A 608 42.88 -4.68 -12.00
N GLU A 609 42.80 -3.52 -12.66
CA GLU A 609 43.85 -2.51 -12.56
C GLU A 609 43.75 -1.73 -11.24
N PRO A 610 44.88 -1.28 -10.65
CA PRO A 610 44.86 -0.44 -9.47
C PRO A 610 44.00 0.82 -9.69
N GLY A 611 43.09 1.09 -8.76
CA GLY A 611 42.17 2.22 -8.83
C GLY A 611 40.84 1.94 -9.52
N THR A 612 40.62 0.71 -10.02
CA THR A 612 39.33 0.24 -10.49
C THR A 612 38.57 -0.49 -9.37
N GLU A 613 37.25 -0.42 -9.41
CA GLU A 613 36.38 -1.11 -8.47
C GLU A 613 36.42 -2.63 -8.71
N PRO A 614 36.70 -3.47 -7.68
CA PRO A 614 36.75 -4.91 -7.86
C PRO A 614 35.34 -5.50 -7.97
N GLY A 615 35.25 -6.64 -8.68
CA GLY A 615 34.02 -7.39 -8.85
C GLY A 615 33.09 -6.82 -9.92
N LEU A 616 32.08 -7.60 -10.29
CA LEU A 616 31.01 -7.23 -11.20
C LEU A 616 29.74 -6.91 -10.40
N GLU A 617 29.78 -5.79 -9.70
CA GLU A 617 28.71 -5.33 -8.83
C GLU A 617 28.42 -3.85 -9.10
N ALA A 618 27.14 -3.46 -8.96
CA ALA A 618 26.74 -2.07 -8.94
C ALA A 618 25.53 -1.83 -8.02
N THR A 619 25.53 -0.68 -7.38
CA THR A 619 24.38 -0.15 -6.65
C THR A 619 23.89 1.12 -7.33
N ALA A 620 22.59 1.17 -7.61
CA ALA A 620 21.97 2.37 -8.15
C ALA A 620 20.66 2.70 -7.42
N TYR A 621 20.24 3.93 -7.56
CA TYR A 621 19.01 4.46 -6.95
C TYR A 621 18.16 5.09 -8.04
N PHE A 622 16.85 4.99 -7.88
CA PHE A 622 15.89 5.63 -8.76
C PHE A 622 14.75 6.25 -7.96
N GLY A 623 14.37 7.46 -8.31
CA GLY A 623 13.19 8.16 -7.81
C GLY A 623 12.67 9.07 -8.91
N PRO A 624 11.41 8.96 -9.32
CA PRO A 624 10.85 9.85 -10.34
C PRO A 624 10.75 11.27 -9.78
N LYS A 625 10.92 12.27 -10.64
CA LYS A 625 10.78 13.70 -10.27
C LYS A 625 9.34 14.07 -9.96
N SER A 626 8.39 13.39 -10.61
CA SER A 626 6.95 13.42 -10.38
C SER A 626 6.46 11.98 -10.42
N GLY A 627 5.30 11.68 -9.81
CA GLY A 627 4.67 10.37 -9.97
C GLY A 627 4.44 10.07 -11.46
N ALA A 628 4.29 8.80 -11.79
CA ALA A 628 3.75 8.36 -13.07
C ALA A 628 2.26 8.10 -12.92
N THR A 629 1.50 8.18 -14.00
CA THR A 629 0.07 7.88 -14.00
C THR A 629 -0.22 6.59 -14.76
N ALA A 630 -1.02 5.72 -14.14
CA ALA A 630 -1.67 4.60 -14.79
C ALA A 630 -3.17 4.91 -14.86
N PHE A 631 -3.87 4.30 -15.80
CA PHE A 631 -5.32 4.47 -15.91
C PHE A 631 -5.98 3.20 -16.39
N GLY A 632 -7.27 3.09 -16.12
CA GLY A 632 -8.05 1.97 -16.58
C GLY A 632 -9.53 2.30 -16.64
N VAL A 633 -10.28 1.34 -17.19
CA VAL A 633 -11.73 1.39 -17.29
C VAL A 633 -12.29 0.06 -16.84
N HIS A 634 -13.18 0.10 -15.86
CA HIS A 634 -13.95 -1.06 -15.45
C HIS A 634 -15.37 -0.96 -16.03
N ALA A 635 -15.84 -2.04 -16.63
CA ALA A 635 -17.22 -2.16 -17.11
C ALA A 635 -17.87 -3.40 -16.53
N MET A 636 -19.11 -3.28 -16.06
CA MET A 636 -19.81 -4.36 -15.36
C MET A 636 -21.29 -4.39 -15.73
N ILE A 637 -21.83 -5.60 -15.94
CA ILE A 637 -23.25 -5.87 -16.02
C ILE A 637 -23.65 -6.67 -14.80
N ILE A 638 -24.68 -6.19 -14.09
CA ILE A 638 -25.23 -6.84 -12.91
C ILE A 638 -26.72 -7.16 -13.10
N GLU A 639 -27.18 -8.13 -12.32
CA GLU A 639 -28.59 -8.43 -12.10
C GLU A 639 -28.89 -8.42 -10.62
N VAL A 640 -29.98 -7.79 -10.22
CA VAL A 640 -30.46 -7.75 -8.84
C VAL A 640 -31.72 -8.62 -8.74
N ASP A 641 -31.70 -9.57 -7.85
CA ASP A 641 -32.89 -10.36 -7.47
C ASP A 641 -33.81 -9.49 -6.57
N PRO A 642 -35.04 -9.18 -7.00
CA PRO A 642 -35.93 -8.29 -6.25
C PRO A 642 -36.46 -8.90 -4.94
N GLU A 643 -36.42 -10.23 -4.76
CA GLU A 643 -36.91 -10.90 -3.56
C GLU A 643 -35.81 -10.97 -2.46
N THR A 644 -34.61 -11.31 -2.87
CA THR A 644 -33.47 -11.51 -1.96
C THR A 644 -32.52 -10.33 -1.87
N LEU A 645 -32.61 -9.39 -2.81
CA LEU A 645 -31.69 -8.27 -3.03
C LEU A 645 -30.24 -8.73 -3.35
N MET A 646 -30.06 -9.99 -3.64
CA MET A 646 -28.76 -10.52 -4.09
C MET A 646 -28.38 -9.94 -5.44
N ILE A 647 -27.11 -9.57 -5.56
CA ILE A 647 -26.54 -9.01 -6.80
C ILE A 647 -25.66 -10.07 -7.44
N GLU A 648 -25.94 -10.37 -8.72
CA GLU A 648 -25.15 -11.26 -9.55
C GLU A 648 -24.38 -10.46 -10.59
N ILE A 649 -23.07 -10.63 -10.64
CA ILE A 649 -22.23 -10.05 -11.70
C ILE A 649 -22.32 -10.95 -12.93
N LYS A 650 -22.91 -10.46 -13.99
CA LYS A 650 -23.12 -11.22 -15.24
C LYS A 650 -21.91 -11.13 -16.18
N ARG A 651 -21.32 -9.96 -16.30
CA ARG A 651 -20.11 -9.67 -17.08
C ARG A 651 -19.26 -8.65 -16.37
N TYR A 652 -17.94 -8.82 -16.45
CA TYR A 652 -16.97 -7.85 -15.94
C TYR A 652 -15.81 -7.73 -16.93
N VAL A 653 -15.47 -6.51 -17.30
CA VAL A 653 -14.38 -6.19 -18.23
C VAL A 653 -13.48 -5.15 -17.60
N VAL A 654 -12.17 -5.32 -17.75
CA VAL A 654 -11.16 -4.33 -17.38
C VAL A 654 -10.30 -4.03 -18.60
N VAL A 655 -10.12 -2.77 -18.90
CA VAL A 655 -9.13 -2.26 -19.84
C VAL A 655 -8.18 -1.36 -19.06
N GLU A 656 -6.89 -1.64 -19.13
CA GLU A 656 -5.90 -0.97 -18.27
C GLU A 656 -4.65 -0.60 -19.06
N ASP A 657 -4.08 0.56 -18.75
CA ASP A 657 -2.78 1.01 -19.20
C ASP A 657 -1.89 1.24 -17.97
N CYS A 658 -0.97 0.32 -17.72
CA CYS A 658 0.04 0.39 -16.67
C CYS A 658 1.44 0.68 -17.23
N GLY A 659 1.56 1.12 -18.48
CA GLY A 659 2.82 1.28 -19.20
C GLY A 659 3.45 -0.06 -19.63
N THR A 660 4.77 -0.21 -19.49
CA THR A 660 5.47 -1.43 -19.91
C THR A 660 5.11 -2.61 -19.03
N VAL A 661 4.45 -3.61 -19.64
CA VAL A 661 4.08 -4.86 -18.95
C VAL A 661 5.32 -5.74 -18.78
N LEU A 662 5.75 -5.95 -17.54
CA LEU A 662 6.90 -6.80 -17.21
C LEU A 662 6.56 -8.29 -17.40
N ASN A 663 5.43 -8.72 -16.84
CA ASN A 663 4.93 -10.08 -16.95
C ASN A 663 3.39 -10.09 -17.02
N PRO A 664 2.80 -10.44 -18.17
CA PRO A 664 1.33 -10.44 -18.32
C PRO A 664 0.62 -11.40 -17.36
N LEU A 665 1.22 -12.53 -16.97
CA LEU A 665 0.62 -13.47 -16.01
C LEU A 665 0.48 -12.85 -14.61
N ILE A 666 1.50 -12.12 -14.17
CA ILE A 666 1.51 -11.43 -12.87
C ILE A 666 0.54 -10.25 -12.92
N LEU A 667 0.52 -9.49 -14.02
CA LEU A 667 -0.39 -8.37 -14.21
C LEU A 667 -1.85 -8.83 -14.14
N ASP A 668 -2.22 -9.89 -14.88
CA ASP A 668 -3.57 -10.48 -14.80
C ASP A 668 -3.95 -10.81 -13.35
N GLY A 669 -3.02 -11.43 -12.60
CA GLY A 669 -3.23 -11.73 -11.17
C GLY A 669 -3.45 -10.48 -10.30
N GLN A 670 -2.75 -9.38 -10.58
CA GLN A 670 -2.94 -8.11 -9.88
C GLN A 670 -4.28 -7.45 -10.22
N VAL A 671 -4.69 -7.49 -11.49
CA VAL A 671 -6.00 -6.96 -11.93
C VAL A 671 -7.14 -7.76 -11.31
N HIS A 672 -7.10 -9.11 -11.41
CA HIS A 672 -8.11 -9.98 -10.78
C HIS A 672 -8.19 -9.77 -9.27
N GLY A 673 -7.05 -9.66 -8.59
CA GLY A 673 -7.00 -9.39 -7.15
C GLY A 673 -7.54 -8.01 -6.78
N GLY A 674 -7.35 -7.00 -7.63
CA GLY A 674 -7.94 -5.67 -7.46
C GLY A 674 -9.45 -5.67 -7.60
N VAL A 675 -9.97 -6.37 -8.62
CA VAL A 675 -11.41 -6.56 -8.84
C VAL A 675 -12.04 -7.30 -7.67
N ALA A 676 -11.44 -8.43 -7.22
CA ALA A 676 -11.95 -9.21 -6.10
C ALA A 676 -12.03 -8.38 -4.80
N MET A 677 -10.99 -7.59 -4.52
CA MET A 677 -10.98 -6.69 -3.37
C MET A 677 -12.02 -5.58 -3.48
N GLY A 678 -12.22 -4.99 -4.66
CA GLY A 678 -13.26 -3.99 -4.89
C GLY A 678 -14.67 -4.55 -4.71
N ILE A 679 -14.92 -5.78 -5.16
CA ILE A 679 -16.19 -6.50 -4.94
C ILE A 679 -16.37 -6.77 -3.44
N GLY A 680 -15.33 -7.28 -2.75
CA GLY A 680 -15.35 -7.50 -1.30
C GLY A 680 -15.71 -6.24 -0.54
N ASN A 681 -15.06 -5.14 -0.86
CA ASN A 681 -15.29 -3.85 -0.22
C ASN A 681 -16.70 -3.29 -0.47
N ALA A 682 -17.26 -3.50 -1.68
CA ALA A 682 -18.59 -3.02 -2.03
C ALA A 682 -19.74 -3.84 -1.42
N TYR A 683 -19.53 -5.15 -1.16
CA TYR A 683 -20.62 -6.07 -0.77
C TYR A 683 -20.47 -6.68 0.63
N TYR A 684 -19.23 -6.82 1.15
CA TYR A 684 -18.98 -7.71 2.30
C TYR A 684 -18.15 -7.07 3.42
N GLU A 685 -17.44 -5.99 3.18
CA GLU A 685 -16.45 -5.43 4.11
C GLU A 685 -16.95 -4.18 4.84
N GLN A 686 -18.21 -4.16 5.25
CA GLN A 686 -18.75 -3.11 6.12
C GLN A 686 -18.42 -3.43 7.58
N LEU A 687 -17.75 -2.50 8.29
CA LEU A 687 -17.32 -2.60 9.69
C LEU A 687 -17.94 -1.51 10.56
#